data_8c2d078914ec3aa551a8d3ed814b256c
#
_entry.id   8c2d078914ec3aa551a8d3ed814b256c
#
_cell.length_a   1.000
_cell.length_b   1.000
_cell.length_c   1.000
_cell.angle_alpha   90.00
_cell.angle_beta   90.00
_cell.angle_gamma   90.00
#
_symmetry.space_group_name_H-M   'P 1'
#
loop_
_entity.id
_entity.type
_entity.pdbx_description
1 polymer ?
#
loop_
_entity_poly.entity_id
_entity_poly.type
_entity_poly.pdbx_seq_one_letter_code
_entity_poly.pdbx_strand_id
1 'polypeptide(L)'
;MSRNTIAVCIVKMDENFQSESIKAITKRAEERGLNVEIYNSFVELVNKDLHDKGEESIFELIDYRHLCGIILFPEKIKSSKVNEQIIRYGKEHNLPVVSIDKKIPECISITFDYVHAFEEIVEHLINVHDCKRFYVMAGMRNNSFSDERLNAARRIIERYGLELTDDYIGYGDFWEGPTRENIARFFESGKPLPDAFVAANDAMAMVICDELGKRNIRVPEDVIVTGFDGIEMEKYAVPRLTTAETDMERSGFMAVDAILASLAGGGSPLKNYVVPFNTRYSQSCGCVSKDCFGNNAGVQYLCNTLALTRQLINMMASMLTRMSSKKDLFSMVKEADRFRQYFYEYDDLYVCLRKDVVMEDDITSAGLVCRPERMDSAAEQSGDRQMVLMYESHNGQKPSYPLEVFMGREMLPGRGEIIDMVRNLCFIPLHVKDKVYGYIAVSVMPHQRNYDYTQLSYFSRSLSQAISFVLQTINNQKANRKIQAANEKLESLYITDYLTGINNRRGFFKRIEELKRCGDYSAFMVASIDLNGLKLINDKFGHHEGDRAICMIADILKELMDERCVCARFGGDEFSFFKFIESPGPCEDEEFCNSLKGLVGKKNASGDMPYLFSASCGAVVVPISSIDMLDKVISQADEKMYEEKALFHRTHKEYEKRRADRNNE
;
A
#
# COMPACT_ATOMS: atom_id res chain seq x y z
N MET A 1 33.54 -1.37 15.23
CA MET A 1 33.50 -0.44 14.07
C MET A 1 33.52 0.97 14.62
N SER A 2 34.34 1.87 14.11
CA SER A 2 34.31 3.29 14.51
C SER A 2 32.98 3.88 14.03
N ARG A 3 32.24 4.55 14.92
CA ARG A 3 31.02 5.27 14.57
C ARG A 3 31.42 6.47 13.71
N ASN A 4 31.12 6.41 12.42
CA ASN A 4 31.50 7.47 11.46
C ASN A 4 30.32 7.95 10.60
N THR A 5 29.07 7.62 10.98
CA THR A 5 27.87 7.94 10.22
C THR A 5 26.97 8.91 10.99
N ILE A 6 26.51 9.96 10.32
CA ILE A 6 25.51 10.91 10.82
C ILE A 6 24.14 10.56 10.23
N ALA A 7 23.12 10.49 11.08
CA ALA A 7 21.73 10.42 10.62
C ALA A 7 21.16 11.82 10.43
N VAL A 8 20.49 12.07 9.30
CA VAL A 8 19.74 13.29 9.03
C VAL A 8 18.26 12.96 8.93
N CYS A 9 17.45 13.49 9.84
CA CYS A 9 16.00 13.28 9.90
C CYS A 9 15.30 14.52 9.35
N ILE A 10 14.68 14.38 8.18
CA ILE A 10 14.12 15.50 7.41
C ILE A 10 12.83 15.09 6.70
N VAL A 11 12.03 16.08 6.28
CA VAL A 11 10.91 15.88 5.37
C VAL A 11 10.99 16.82 4.19
N LYS A 12 10.38 16.44 3.06
CA LYS A 12 10.31 17.26 1.84
C LYS A 12 11.69 17.74 1.35
N MET A 13 12.64 16.82 1.26
CA MET A 13 13.96 17.12 0.73
C MET A 13 13.96 17.66 -0.71
N ASP A 14 12.81 17.63 -1.38
CA ASP A 14 12.53 18.21 -2.68
C ASP A 14 12.28 19.74 -2.65
N GLU A 15 12.09 20.33 -1.48
CA GLU A 15 12.00 21.79 -1.32
C GLU A 15 13.42 22.42 -1.24
N ASN A 16 13.58 23.62 -1.80
CA ASN A 16 14.89 24.28 -1.91
C ASN A 16 15.66 24.41 -0.60
N PHE A 17 14.98 24.84 0.47
CA PHE A 17 15.58 25.00 1.78
C PHE A 17 16.20 23.69 2.30
N GLN A 18 15.44 22.58 2.20
CA GLN A 18 15.89 21.28 2.65
C GLN A 18 16.99 20.73 1.73
N SER A 19 16.84 20.90 0.43
CA SER A 19 17.83 20.49 -0.57
C SER A 19 19.19 21.16 -0.33
N GLU A 20 19.22 22.47 -0.11
CA GLU A 20 20.46 23.21 0.17
C GLU A 20 21.10 22.80 1.51
N SER A 21 20.26 22.56 2.54
CA SER A 21 20.75 22.02 3.82
C SER A 21 21.41 20.64 3.66
N ILE A 22 20.79 19.73 2.89
CA ILE A 22 21.38 18.41 2.62
C ILE A 22 22.68 18.52 1.86
N LYS A 23 22.78 19.40 0.85
CA LYS A 23 24.03 19.68 0.13
C LYS A 23 25.14 20.10 1.08
N ALA A 24 24.85 21.03 1.96
CA ALA A 24 25.82 21.54 2.92
C ALA A 24 26.27 20.48 3.93
N ILE A 25 25.33 19.73 4.50
CA ILE A 25 25.61 18.67 5.46
C ILE A 25 26.48 17.58 4.82
N THR A 26 26.10 17.09 3.63
CA THR A 26 26.84 16.01 2.94
C THR A 26 28.23 16.46 2.50
N LYS A 27 28.39 17.71 1.99
CA LYS A 27 29.69 18.30 1.67
C LYS A 27 30.60 18.36 2.90
N ARG A 28 30.06 18.88 4.02
CA ARG A 28 30.88 19.00 5.24
C ARG A 28 31.23 17.66 5.86
N ALA A 29 30.28 16.69 5.83
CA ALA A 29 30.54 15.34 6.30
C ALA A 29 31.66 14.68 5.49
N GLU A 30 31.64 14.79 4.16
CA GLU A 30 32.71 14.27 3.29
C GLU A 30 34.05 14.89 3.58
N GLU A 31 34.13 16.22 3.74
CA GLU A 31 35.37 16.95 4.13
C GLU A 31 35.94 16.43 5.46
N ARG A 32 35.08 15.91 6.34
CA ARG A 32 35.42 15.36 7.66
C ARG A 32 35.58 13.84 7.70
N GLY A 33 35.44 13.15 6.57
CA GLY A 33 35.54 11.70 6.48
C GLY A 33 34.37 10.96 7.13
N LEU A 34 33.20 11.60 7.18
CA LEU A 34 31.95 11.03 7.72
C LEU A 34 31.02 10.60 6.61
N ASN A 35 30.20 9.60 6.91
CA ASN A 35 29.11 9.13 6.08
C ASN A 35 27.78 9.76 6.54
N VAL A 36 26.80 9.85 5.64
CA VAL A 36 25.48 10.41 5.96
C VAL A 36 24.36 9.45 5.55
N GLU A 37 23.43 9.25 6.46
CA GLU A 37 22.18 8.56 6.22
C GLU A 37 21.02 9.51 6.37
N ILE A 38 20.26 9.72 5.30
CA ILE A 38 19.15 10.65 5.24
C ILE A 38 17.85 9.84 5.35
N TYR A 39 17.09 10.09 6.38
CA TYR A 39 15.75 9.51 6.60
C TYR A 39 14.73 10.57 6.20
N ASN A 40 14.11 10.39 5.03
CA ASN A 40 13.23 11.38 4.45
C ASN A 40 11.80 10.88 4.27
N SER A 41 10.84 11.71 4.69
CA SER A 41 9.43 11.64 4.32
C SER A 41 9.13 12.76 3.31
N PHE A 42 8.19 12.54 2.39
CA PHE A 42 7.77 13.58 1.44
C PHE A 42 6.55 14.39 1.90
N VAL A 43 6.10 14.21 3.13
CA VAL A 43 4.94 14.91 3.70
C VAL A 43 5.25 15.42 5.10
N GLU A 44 4.82 16.64 5.41
CA GLU A 44 4.84 17.13 6.79
C GLU A 44 3.84 16.33 7.64
N LEU A 45 4.26 15.88 8.82
CA LEU A 45 3.47 15.03 9.70
C LEU A 45 2.52 15.86 10.59
N VAL A 46 1.58 16.54 9.96
CA VAL A 46 0.67 17.51 10.62
C VAL A 46 -0.68 16.91 10.98
N ASN A 47 -1.23 16.08 10.07
CA ASN A 47 -2.63 15.67 10.12
C ASN A 47 -2.87 14.54 11.12
N LYS A 48 -1.83 13.82 11.55
CA LYS A 48 -1.90 12.62 12.42
C LYS A 48 -2.87 11.56 11.89
N ASP A 49 -3.07 11.53 10.58
CA ASP A 49 -3.92 10.58 9.89
C ASP A 49 -3.18 9.27 9.54
N LEU A 50 -3.85 8.39 8.78
CA LEU A 50 -3.25 7.12 8.38
C LEU A 50 -2.08 7.29 7.40
N HIS A 51 -2.07 8.38 6.63
CA HIS A 51 -0.98 8.66 5.69
C HIS A 51 0.27 9.08 6.43
N ASP A 52 0.14 9.99 7.41
CA ASP A 52 1.23 10.42 8.27
C ASP A 52 1.90 9.25 8.99
N LYS A 53 1.12 8.25 9.45
CA LYS A 53 1.66 7.03 10.07
C LYS A 53 2.54 6.22 9.12
N GLY A 54 2.18 6.13 7.85
CA GLY A 54 2.99 5.47 6.84
C GLY A 54 4.33 6.18 6.62
N GLU A 55 4.29 7.49 6.53
CA GLU A 55 5.48 8.34 6.38
C GLU A 55 6.37 8.32 7.64
N GLU A 56 5.79 8.35 8.86
CA GLU A 56 6.53 8.22 10.14
C GLU A 56 7.39 6.97 10.21
N SER A 57 6.99 5.90 9.53
CA SER A 57 7.65 4.58 9.59
C SER A 57 9.13 4.60 9.22
N ILE A 58 9.58 5.56 8.41
CA ILE A 58 10.98 5.66 8.02
C ILE A 58 11.88 6.01 9.21
N PHE A 59 11.38 6.79 10.17
CA PHE A 59 12.12 7.18 11.36
C PHE A 59 12.19 6.05 12.40
N GLU A 60 11.33 5.02 12.31
CA GLU A 60 11.39 3.83 13.14
C GLU A 60 12.55 2.88 12.74
N LEU A 61 13.09 3.04 11.53
CA LEU A 61 14.15 2.20 10.99
C LEU A 61 15.56 2.64 11.39
N ILE A 62 15.73 3.78 12.07
CA ILE A 62 17.03 4.32 12.44
C ILE A 62 17.77 3.37 13.38
N ASP A 63 18.94 2.86 12.97
CA ASP A 63 19.82 2.08 13.83
C ASP A 63 20.83 2.97 14.56
N TYR A 64 20.51 3.36 15.77
CA TYR A 64 21.31 4.29 16.58
C TYR A 64 22.69 3.76 16.99
N ARG A 65 22.96 2.45 16.88
CA ARG A 65 24.17 1.82 17.40
C ARG A 65 25.45 2.18 16.63
N HIS A 66 25.33 2.40 15.31
CA HIS A 66 26.46 2.70 14.42
C HIS A 66 26.65 4.21 14.18
N LEU A 67 25.67 5.01 14.59
CA LEU A 67 25.71 6.46 14.39
C LEU A 67 26.73 7.16 15.31
N CYS A 68 27.28 8.26 14.83
CA CYS A 68 28.09 9.18 15.62
C CYS A 68 27.33 10.45 16.04
N GLY A 69 26.18 10.76 15.39
CA GLY A 69 25.35 11.90 15.73
C GLY A 69 24.09 11.96 14.87
N ILE A 70 23.18 12.86 15.25
CA ILE A 70 21.89 13.04 14.58
C ILE A 70 21.69 14.52 14.28
N ILE A 71 21.25 14.84 13.06
CA ILE A 71 20.76 16.16 12.67
C ILE A 71 19.26 16.06 12.44
N LEU A 72 18.48 16.86 13.15
CA LEU A 72 17.03 16.83 13.20
C LEU A 72 16.45 18.16 12.71
N PHE A 73 15.43 18.11 11.85
CA PHE A 73 14.66 19.25 11.35
C PHE A 73 13.23 19.26 11.95
N PRO A 74 13.04 19.61 13.22
CA PRO A 74 11.77 19.40 13.92
C PRO A 74 10.63 20.27 13.39
N GLU A 75 10.92 21.51 12.91
CA GLU A 75 9.92 22.41 12.32
C GLU A 75 9.42 21.92 10.94
N LYS A 76 10.20 21.06 10.27
CA LYS A 76 9.79 20.43 9.01
C LYS A 76 9.03 19.14 9.25
N ILE A 77 9.49 18.31 10.22
CA ILE A 77 8.81 17.06 10.60
C ILE A 77 7.43 17.33 11.21
N LYS A 78 7.29 18.37 12.03
CA LYS A 78 6.04 18.83 12.68
C LYS A 78 5.33 17.80 13.58
N SER A 79 5.87 16.60 13.77
CA SER A 79 5.38 15.60 14.71
C SER A 79 6.19 15.65 16.00
N SER A 80 5.58 16.13 17.10
CA SER A 80 6.22 16.12 18.42
C SER A 80 6.61 14.72 18.85
N LYS A 81 5.75 13.74 18.60
CA LYS A 81 5.99 12.32 18.93
C LYS A 81 7.27 11.79 18.26
N VAL A 82 7.43 12.02 16.96
CA VAL A 82 8.61 11.57 16.20
C VAL A 82 9.86 12.29 16.69
N ASN A 83 9.79 13.61 16.87
CA ASN A 83 10.91 14.40 17.35
C ASN A 83 11.37 13.95 18.74
N GLU A 84 10.45 13.76 19.69
CA GLU A 84 10.74 13.28 21.04
C GLU A 84 11.34 11.88 21.05
N GLN A 85 10.83 10.99 20.17
CA GLN A 85 11.34 9.64 20.02
C GLN A 85 12.79 9.62 19.53
N ILE A 86 13.11 10.41 18.48
CA ILE A 86 14.47 10.51 17.94
C ILE A 86 15.43 11.06 19.00
N ILE A 87 15.03 12.12 19.71
CA ILE A 87 15.85 12.73 20.77
C ILE A 87 16.09 11.74 21.91
N ARG A 88 15.06 11.05 22.36
CA ARG A 88 15.14 10.05 23.43
C ARG A 88 16.12 8.92 23.07
N TYR A 89 15.97 8.32 21.89
CA TYR A 89 16.85 7.24 21.44
C TYR A 89 18.30 7.75 21.20
N GLY A 90 18.45 8.97 20.69
CA GLY A 90 19.77 9.61 20.61
C GLY A 90 20.46 9.66 21.98
N LYS A 91 19.76 10.10 23.02
CA LYS A 91 20.25 10.11 24.41
C LYS A 91 20.61 8.73 24.94
N GLU A 92 19.71 7.76 24.75
CA GLU A 92 19.91 6.36 25.21
C GLU A 92 21.20 5.77 24.61
N HIS A 93 21.58 6.18 23.42
CA HIS A 93 22.80 5.74 22.73
C HIS A 93 24.01 6.70 22.89
N ASN A 94 23.88 7.73 23.73
CA ASN A 94 24.89 8.78 23.95
C ASN A 94 25.31 9.49 22.65
N LEU A 95 24.36 9.78 21.77
CA LEU A 95 24.59 10.50 20.52
C LEU A 95 24.30 11.98 20.68
N PRO A 96 25.19 12.91 20.19
CA PRO A 96 24.83 14.29 20.06
C PRO A 96 23.70 14.47 19.05
N VAL A 97 22.67 15.22 19.45
CA VAL A 97 21.53 15.57 18.59
C VAL A 97 21.60 17.06 18.30
N VAL A 98 21.64 17.44 17.03
CA VAL A 98 21.61 18.83 16.55
C VAL A 98 20.21 19.10 16.00
N SER A 99 19.54 20.12 16.55
CA SER A 99 18.24 20.60 16.08
C SER A 99 18.44 21.83 15.19
N ILE A 100 17.95 21.80 13.96
CA ILE A 100 17.97 22.95 13.04
C ILE A 100 16.60 23.62 13.05
N ASP A 101 16.61 24.96 13.09
CA ASP A 101 15.45 25.85 13.05
C ASP A 101 14.51 25.75 14.28
N LYS A 102 14.95 25.05 15.33
CA LYS A 102 14.18 25.00 16.60
C LYS A 102 15.10 24.88 17.79
N LYS A 103 14.86 25.72 18.81
CA LYS A 103 15.53 25.61 20.08
C LYS A 103 14.91 24.50 20.92
N ILE A 104 15.68 23.42 21.17
CA ILE A 104 15.27 22.30 22.01
C ILE A 104 16.27 22.18 23.18
N PRO A 105 15.82 22.23 24.44
CA PRO A 105 16.72 22.26 25.60
C PRO A 105 17.70 21.10 25.69
N GLU A 106 17.36 19.97 25.12
CA GLU A 106 18.12 18.72 25.19
C GLU A 106 19.02 18.49 23.99
N CYS A 107 19.04 19.42 23.01
CA CYS A 107 19.79 19.36 21.77
C CYS A 107 20.77 20.50 21.65
N ILE A 108 21.79 20.34 20.83
CA ILE A 108 22.55 21.49 20.28
C ILE A 108 21.60 22.14 19.29
N SER A 109 21.29 23.43 19.45
CA SER A 109 20.33 24.12 18.60
C SER A 109 21.01 25.09 17.65
N ILE A 110 20.69 25.03 16.37
CA ILE A 110 21.06 26.00 15.33
C ILE A 110 19.79 26.67 14.89
N THR A 111 19.62 27.94 15.18
CA THR A 111 18.45 28.76 14.88
C THR A 111 18.83 29.91 13.95
N PHE A 112 17.83 30.53 13.32
CA PHE A 112 17.99 31.67 12.45
C PHE A 112 17.50 32.95 13.13
N ASP A 113 18.15 34.10 12.83
CA ASP A 113 17.76 35.40 13.42
C ASP A 113 16.66 36.06 12.58
N TYR A 114 15.46 35.48 12.62
CA TYR A 114 14.29 35.97 11.91
C TYR A 114 13.92 37.40 12.30
N VAL A 115 14.07 37.73 13.58
CA VAL A 115 13.66 39.01 14.14
C VAL A 115 14.57 40.13 13.61
N HIS A 116 15.87 39.98 13.74
CA HIS A 116 16.83 40.99 13.29
C HIS A 116 16.76 41.22 11.78
N ALA A 117 16.63 40.15 11.00
CA ALA A 117 16.54 40.27 9.54
C ALA A 117 15.27 41.03 9.11
N PHE A 118 14.14 40.79 9.78
CA PHE A 118 12.91 41.48 9.49
C PHE A 118 12.94 42.94 9.92
N GLU A 119 13.58 43.23 11.07
CA GLU A 119 13.84 44.56 11.54
C GLU A 119 14.75 45.34 10.55
N GLU A 120 15.80 44.69 10.03
CA GLU A 120 16.74 45.28 9.05
C GLU A 120 16.04 45.71 7.75
N ILE A 121 15.09 44.90 7.25
CA ILE A 121 14.30 45.26 6.07
C ILE A 121 13.48 46.53 6.34
N VAL A 122 12.71 46.55 7.44
CA VAL A 122 11.87 47.70 7.77
C VAL A 122 12.67 48.94 8.03
N GLU A 123 13.81 48.84 8.75
CA GLU A 123 14.73 49.94 9.02
C GLU A 123 15.36 50.51 7.73
N HIS A 124 15.67 49.66 6.76
CA HIS A 124 16.11 50.10 5.43
C HIS A 124 15.04 50.95 4.71
N LEU A 125 13.77 50.51 4.76
CA LEU A 125 12.68 51.26 4.13
C LEU A 125 12.51 52.66 4.76
N ILE A 126 12.71 52.81 6.07
CA ILE A 126 12.62 54.09 6.74
C ILE A 126 13.84 54.97 6.39
N ASN A 127 15.07 54.43 6.53
CA ASN A 127 16.29 55.23 6.46
C ASN A 127 16.69 55.54 5.03
N VAL A 128 16.42 54.65 4.06
CA VAL A 128 16.90 54.81 2.67
C VAL A 128 15.79 55.35 1.76
N HIS A 129 14.54 54.94 2.03
CA HIS A 129 13.41 55.30 1.15
C HIS A 129 12.40 56.27 1.79
N ASP A 130 12.66 56.79 3.01
CA ASP A 130 11.82 57.74 3.76
C ASP A 130 10.36 57.27 3.91
N CYS A 131 10.12 55.96 4.00
CA CYS A 131 8.79 55.41 4.19
C CYS A 131 8.23 55.74 5.59
N LYS A 132 6.99 56.21 5.63
CA LYS A 132 6.32 56.64 6.85
C LYS A 132 5.04 55.83 7.15
N ARG A 133 4.39 55.30 6.14
CA ARG A 133 3.15 54.51 6.26
C ARG A 133 3.41 53.13 5.73
N PHE A 134 3.22 52.14 6.59
CA PHE A 134 3.47 50.73 6.29
C PHE A 134 2.19 49.96 6.29
N TYR A 135 2.01 49.00 5.38
CA TYR A 135 1.08 47.92 5.49
C TYR A 135 1.84 46.62 5.74
N VAL A 136 1.61 45.95 6.86
CA VAL A 136 2.25 44.67 7.18
C VAL A 136 1.31 43.53 6.86
N MET A 137 1.70 42.71 5.89
CA MET A 137 1.02 41.44 5.59
C MET A 137 1.65 40.35 6.41
N ALA A 138 1.10 40.06 7.59
CA ALA A 138 1.52 39.00 8.47
C ALA A 138 1.11 37.60 7.93
N GLY A 139 1.67 36.55 8.49
CA GLY A 139 1.30 35.17 8.17
C GLY A 139 -0.02 34.74 8.83
N MET A 140 -0.01 33.54 9.45
CA MET A 140 -1.17 33.02 10.17
C MET A 140 -1.34 33.68 11.54
N ARG A 141 -2.59 33.88 11.98
CA ARG A 141 -2.88 34.29 13.36
C ARG A 141 -2.49 33.19 14.34
N ASN A 142 -1.96 33.60 15.50
CA ASN A 142 -1.51 32.68 16.55
C ASN A 142 -0.39 31.72 16.09
N ASN A 143 0.43 32.14 15.15
CA ASN A 143 1.61 31.43 14.70
C ASN A 143 2.86 32.20 15.14
N SER A 144 3.79 31.53 15.85
CA SER A 144 4.98 32.18 16.42
C SER A 144 5.82 32.92 15.39
N PHE A 145 6.06 32.34 14.20
CA PHE A 145 6.83 32.99 13.13
C PHE A 145 6.13 34.25 12.59
N SER A 146 4.80 34.17 12.44
CA SER A 146 3.99 35.31 12.01
C SER A 146 4.02 36.42 13.04
N ASP A 147 3.83 36.08 14.32
CA ASP A 147 3.77 37.02 15.42
C ASP A 147 5.15 37.67 15.66
N GLU A 148 6.26 36.92 15.57
CA GLU A 148 7.61 37.44 15.70
C GLU A 148 7.94 38.47 14.60
N ARG A 149 7.59 38.20 13.34
CA ARG A 149 7.81 39.11 12.21
C ARG A 149 6.96 40.38 12.32
N LEU A 150 5.67 40.22 12.66
CA LEU A 150 4.78 41.37 12.88
C LEU A 150 5.26 42.24 14.02
N ASN A 151 5.67 41.65 15.14
CA ASN A 151 6.18 42.38 16.30
C ASN A 151 7.54 43.04 16.02
N ALA A 152 8.39 42.41 15.19
CA ALA A 152 9.65 43.02 14.72
C ALA A 152 9.38 44.29 13.90
N ALA A 153 8.46 44.21 12.91
CA ALA A 153 8.05 45.38 12.14
C ALA A 153 7.52 46.50 13.05
N ARG A 154 6.58 46.14 13.96
CA ARG A 154 5.97 47.10 14.89
C ARG A 154 7.02 47.80 15.75
N ARG A 155 7.97 47.06 16.34
CA ARG A 155 9.06 47.65 17.18
C ARG A 155 9.91 48.65 16.43
N ILE A 156 10.27 48.36 15.16
CA ILE A 156 11.07 49.29 14.37
C ILE A 156 10.28 50.54 14.00
N ILE A 157 9.05 50.36 13.49
CA ILE A 157 8.16 51.47 13.13
C ILE A 157 7.98 52.43 14.34
N GLU A 158 7.68 51.88 15.50
CA GLU A 158 7.49 52.66 16.76
C GLU A 158 8.82 53.32 17.23
N ARG A 159 9.95 52.62 17.08
CA ARG A 159 11.30 53.18 17.42
C ARG A 159 11.59 54.47 16.67
N TYR A 160 11.12 54.56 15.42
CA TYR A 160 11.29 55.76 14.59
C TYR A 160 10.14 56.79 14.78
N GLY A 161 9.26 56.61 15.79
CA GLY A 161 8.17 57.50 16.09
C GLY A 161 7.01 57.47 15.09
N LEU A 162 6.94 56.39 14.31
CA LEU A 162 5.87 56.15 13.38
C LEU A 162 4.80 55.20 14.02
N GLU A 163 3.63 55.15 13.41
CA GLU A 163 2.53 54.34 13.96
C GLU A 163 2.13 53.24 12.94
N LEU A 164 1.95 51.99 13.45
CA LEU A 164 1.34 50.89 12.73
C LEU A 164 -0.03 50.56 13.35
N THR A 165 -1.07 51.12 12.77
CA THR A 165 -2.44 50.85 13.22
C THR A 165 -2.94 49.50 12.71
N ASP A 166 -3.91 48.90 13.44
CA ASP A 166 -4.47 47.59 13.07
C ASP A 166 -5.14 47.57 11.70
N ASP A 167 -5.55 48.73 11.21
CA ASP A 167 -6.11 48.93 9.88
C ASP A 167 -5.12 48.71 8.70
N TYR A 168 -3.83 48.74 9.00
CA TYR A 168 -2.73 48.49 8.08
C TYR A 168 -2.02 47.18 8.38
N ILE A 169 -2.73 46.24 9.01
CA ILE A 169 -2.26 44.87 9.24
C ILE A 169 -3.19 43.90 8.55
N GLY A 170 -2.67 43.08 7.65
CA GLY A 170 -3.37 41.97 7.03
C GLY A 170 -2.79 40.63 7.47
N TYR A 171 -3.55 39.56 7.33
CA TYR A 171 -3.10 38.18 7.60
C TYR A 171 -3.31 37.35 6.34
N GLY A 172 -2.21 37.05 5.66
CA GLY A 172 -2.20 36.33 4.38
C GLY A 172 -1.98 34.83 4.51
N ASP A 173 -1.92 34.31 5.76
CA ASP A 173 -1.75 32.87 6.09
C ASP A 173 -0.55 32.20 5.37
N PHE A 174 0.44 32.99 4.95
CA PHE A 174 1.57 32.59 4.11
C PHE A 174 1.19 32.07 2.71
N TRP A 175 -0.07 32.27 2.26
CA TRP A 175 -0.62 31.74 1.03
C TRP A 175 -1.20 32.82 0.10
N GLU A 176 -1.33 32.46 -1.19
CA GLU A 176 -1.85 33.40 -2.21
C GLU A 176 -3.30 33.82 -1.98
N GLY A 177 -4.23 32.87 -1.73
CA GLY A 177 -5.66 33.14 -1.61
C GLY A 177 -5.98 34.18 -0.53
N PRO A 178 -5.65 33.91 0.76
CA PRO A 178 -5.86 34.84 1.85
C PRO A 178 -5.17 36.19 1.62
N THR A 179 -3.98 36.20 0.99
CA THR A 179 -3.28 37.45 0.64
C THR A 179 -4.08 38.29 -0.34
N ARG A 180 -4.60 37.68 -1.44
CA ARG A 180 -5.45 38.38 -2.42
C ARG A 180 -6.70 39.00 -1.78
N GLU A 181 -7.36 38.23 -0.90
CA GLU A 181 -8.55 38.69 -0.16
C GLU A 181 -8.22 39.89 0.74
N ASN A 182 -7.09 39.86 1.44
CA ASN A 182 -6.68 40.96 2.30
C ASN A 182 -6.37 42.22 1.51
N ILE A 183 -5.64 42.09 0.38
CA ILE A 183 -5.34 43.23 -0.50
C ILE A 183 -6.63 43.79 -1.12
N ALA A 184 -7.57 42.95 -1.56
CA ALA A 184 -8.86 43.40 -2.07
C ALA A 184 -9.62 44.22 -1.02
N ARG A 185 -9.75 43.70 0.20
CA ARG A 185 -10.38 44.41 1.35
C ARG A 185 -9.69 45.73 1.68
N PHE A 186 -8.36 45.78 1.61
CA PHE A 186 -7.63 47.03 1.80
C PHE A 186 -8.05 48.08 0.80
N PHE A 187 -8.12 47.78 -0.50
CA PHE A 187 -8.55 48.72 -1.52
C PHE A 187 -10.05 49.09 -1.42
N GLU A 188 -10.90 48.14 -1.06
CA GLU A 188 -12.32 48.40 -0.81
C GLU A 188 -12.55 49.36 0.36
N SER A 189 -11.64 49.38 1.35
CA SER A 189 -11.74 50.27 2.50
C SER A 189 -11.53 51.76 2.20
N GLY A 190 -11.03 52.08 0.98
CA GLY A 190 -10.74 53.45 0.55
C GLY A 190 -9.63 54.17 1.32
N LYS A 191 -8.78 53.42 2.05
CA LYS A 191 -7.67 53.96 2.82
C LYS A 191 -6.56 54.44 1.88
N PRO A 192 -5.79 55.45 2.33
CA PRO A 192 -4.63 55.91 1.58
C PRO A 192 -3.62 54.79 1.37
N LEU A 193 -3.01 54.75 0.14
CA LEU A 193 -1.97 53.79 -0.18
C LEU A 193 -0.80 53.93 0.81
N PRO A 194 -0.25 52.82 1.36
CA PRO A 194 0.97 52.92 2.17
C PRO A 194 2.17 53.24 1.30
N ASP A 195 3.28 53.72 1.92
CA ASP A 195 4.55 53.90 1.22
C ASP A 195 5.22 52.55 0.92
N ALA A 196 4.97 51.55 1.80
CA ALA A 196 5.48 50.21 1.63
C ALA A 196 4.51 49.12 2.14
N PHE A 197 4.41 48.01 1.37
CA PHE A 197 3.88 46.71 1.83
C PHE A 197 5.05 45.83 2.29
N VAL A 198 5.02 45.40 3.53
CA VAL A 198 6.01 44.52 4.14
C VAL A 198 5.33 43.16 4.34
N ALA A 199 5.68 42.17 3.51
CA ALA A 199 5.10 40.84 3.57
C ALA A 199 5.98 39.91 4.44
N ALA A 200 5.34 39.06 5.23
CA ALA A 200 6.03 38.09 6.07
C ALA A 200 6.67 36.95 5.29
N ASN A 201 6.39 36.79 3.97
CA ASN A 201 7.16 35.93 3.07
C ASN A 201 7.09 36.42 1.61
N ASP A 202 7.95 35.83 0.75
CA ASP A 202 8.06 36.21 -0.67
C ASP A 202 6.82 35.81 -1.49
N ALA A 203 6.19 34.68 -1.17
CA ALA A 203 4.98 34.24 -1.87
C ALA A 203 3.86 35.31 -1.75
N MET A 204 3.64 35.82 -0.55
CA MET A 204 2.68 36.92 -0.33
C MET A 204 3.12 38.20 -1.01
N ALA A 205 4.43 38.52 -0.98
CA ALA A 205 4.98 39.72 -1.64
C ALA A 205 4.74 39.70 -3.16
N MET A 206 4.94 38.55 -3.82
CA MET A 206 4.65 38.38 -5.26
C MET A 206 3.17 38.57 -5.57
N VAL A 207 2.27 38.04 -4.71
CA VAL A 207 0.82 38.25 -4.85
C VAL A 207 0.46 39.73 -4.70
N ILE A 208 1.08 40.44 -3.74
CA ILE A 208 0.87 41.88 -3.58
C ILE A 208 1.31 42.63 -4.86
N CYS A 209 2.48 42.33 -5.42
CA CYS A 209 2.94 42.93 -6.66
C CYS A 209 1.95 42.67 -7.84
N ASP A 210 1.43 41.44 -7.97
CA ASP A 210 0.42 41.08 -8.97
C ASP A 210 -0.89 41.89 -8.81
N GLU A 211 -1.40 42.00 -7.57
CA GLU A 211 -2.62 42.74 -7.29
C GLU A 211 -2.46 44.27 -7.47
N LEU A 212 -1.28 44.84 -7.19
CA LEU A 212 -0.95 46.21 -7.47
C LEU A 212 -0.86 46.46 -8.97
N GLY A 213 -0.20 45.60 -9.73
CA GLY A 213 -0.09 45.67 -11.18
C GLY A 213 -1.46 45.65 -11.89
N LYS A 214 -2.43 44.83 -11.44
CA LYS A 214 -3.81 44.82 -11.94
C LYS A 214 -4.55 46.13 -11.76
N ARG A 215 -4.10 46.97 -10.81
CA ARG A 215 -4.66 48.28 -10.52
C ARG A 215 -3.82 49.44 -11.08
N ASN A 216 -2.85 49.10 -11.95
CA ASN A 216 -1.88 50.04 -12.52
C ASN A 216 -1.06 50.82 -11.48
N ILE A 217 -0.81 50.23 -10.32
CA ILE A 217 0.07 50.77 -9.28
C ILE A 217 1.44 50.16 -9.50
N ARG A 218 2.45 50.98 -9.70
CA ARG A 218 3.81 50.57 -10.02
C ARG A 218 4.65 50.28 -8.78
N VAL A 219 5.41 49.21 -8.84
CA VAL A 219 6.40 48.86 -7.80
C VAL A 219 7.77 49.00 -8.44
N PRO A 220 8.68 49.81 -7.94
CA PRO A 220 8.61 50.53 -6.65
C PRO A 220 8.13 51.99 -6.76
N GLU A 221 7.80 52.54 -7.95
CA GLU A 221 7.62 53.97 -8.18
C GLU A 221 6.45 54.58 -7.38
N ASP A 222 5.34 53.85 -7.21
CA ASP A 222 4.15 54.35 -6.53
C ASP A 222 4.04 53.74 -5.10
N VAL A 223 4.60 52.54 -4.87
CA VAL A 223 4.66 51.86 -3.60
C VAL A 223 5.76 50.80 -3.56
N ILE A 224 6.43 50.63 -2.47
CA ILE A 224 7.48 49.63 -2.26
C ILE A 224 6.82 48.31 -1.80
N VAL A 225 7.39 47.16 -2.20
CA VAL A 225 7.01 45.83 -1.69
C VAL A 225 8.23 45.07 -1.27
N THR A 226 8.22 44.48 -0.06
CA THR A 226 9.27 43.59 0.41
C THR A 226 8.71 42.23 0.83
N GLY A 227 9.52 41.21 0.61
CA GLY A 227 9.26 39.84 1.03
C GLY A 227 10.18 39.36 2.15
N PHE A 228 10.21 38.05 2.35
CA PHE A 228 11.06 37.35 3.30
C PHE A 228 11.16 35.88 2.90
N ASP A 229 12.19 35.16 3.30
CA ASP A 229 12.57 33.76 3.08
C ASP A 229 13.49 33.50 1.88
N GLY A 230 13.57 34.37 0.86
CA GLY A 230 14.48 34.24 -0.28
C GLY A 230 14.14 33.05 -1.19
N ILE A 231 12.88 32.84 -1.48
CA ILE A 231 12.47 31.69 -2.33
C ILE A 231 12.98 31.84 -3.77
N GLU A 232 13.24 30.72 -4.45
CA GLU A 232 13.83 30.73 -5.78
C GLU A 232 13.01 31.52 -6.82
N MET A 233 11.69 31.44 -6.74
CA MET A 233 10.78 32.13 -7.67
C MET A 233 10.94 33.66 -7.64
N GLU A 234 11.35 34.27 -6.52
CA GLU A 234 11.53 35.70 -6.41
C GLU A 234 12.68 36.22 -7.34
N LYS A 235 13.66 35.35 -7.66
CA LYS A 235 14.75 35.66 -8.57
C LYS A 235 14.28 36.03 -9.97
N TYR A 236 13.08 35.50 -10.35
CA TYR A 236 12.45 35.68 -11.64
C TYR A 236 11.25 36.66 -11.59
N ALA A 237 10.90 37.16 -10.41
CA ALA A 237 9.85 38.15 -10.24
C ALA A 237 10.20 39.48 -10.90
N VAL A 238 9.19 40.19 -11.41
CA VAL A 238 9.33 41.53 -11.97
C VAL A 238 8.31 42.45 -11.29
N PRO A 239 8.77 43.38 -10.46
CA PRO A 239 10.16 43.64 -10.04
C PRO A 239 10.73 42.49 -9.15
N ARG A 240 12.07 42.28 -9.21
CA ARG A 240 12.75 41.35 -8.29
C ARG A 240 12.61 41.84 -6.86
N LEU A 241 12.28 40.94 -5.94
CA LEU A 241 11.94 41.28 -4.56
C LEU A 241 13.18 41.66 -3.73
N THR A 242 13.00 42.65 -2.87
CA THR A 242 13.79 42.85 -1.66
C THR A 242 13.35 41.83 -0.65
N THR A 243 14.30 41.01 -0.16
CA THR A 243 13.98 39.89 0.74
C THR A 243 15.21 39.56 1.62
N ALA A 244 15.02 38.71 2.62
CA ALA A 244 16.10 38.14 3.40
C ALA A 244 16.09 36.62 3.23
N GLU A 245 17.25 36.02 2.98
CA GLU A 245 17.43 34.58 2.78
C GLU A 245 18.32 33.96 3.86
N THR A 246 18.02 32.72 4.22
CA THR A 246 18.79 31.97 5.23
C THR A 246 20.09 31.43 4.64
N ASP A 247 21.15 31.45 5.43
CA ASP A 247 22.44 30.85 5.07
C ASP A 247 22.43 29.33 5.40
N MET A 248 21.83 28.53 4.49
CA MET A 248 21.73 27.10 4.65
C MET A 248 23.08 26.40 4.61
N GLU A 249 24.03 26.86 3.80
CA GLU A 249 25.36 26.28 3.73
C GLU A 249 26.05 26.39 5.08
N ARG A 250 26.02 27.57 5.69
CA ARG A 250 26.56 27.76 7.01
C ARG A 250 25.92 26.95 8.09
N SER A 251 24.58 26.84 8.07
CA SER A 251 23.84 26.06 9.06
C SER A 251 24.18 24.56 8.98
N GLY A 252 24.28 24.00 7.76
CA GLY A 252 24.66 22.60 7.54
C GLY A 252 26.11 22.32 7.98
N PHE A 253 27.03 23.19 7.67
CA PHE A 253 28.44 23.08 8.13
C PHE A 253 28.53 23.11 9.66
N MET A 254 27.83 24.05 10.29
CA MET A 254 27.81 24.18 11.74
C MET A 254 27.18 22.92 12.40
N ALA A 255 26.19 22.30 11.80
CA ALA A 255 25.56 21.10 12.35
C ALA A 255 26.56 19.92 12.42
N VAL A 256 27.31 19.69 11.34
CA VAL A 256 28.33 18.64 11.31
C VAL A 256 29.47 18.95 12.30
N ASP A 257 30.00 20.20 12.29
CA ASP A 257 31.07 20.60 13.19
C ASP A 257 30.64 20.56 14.66
N ALA A 258 29.38 20.85 14.98
CA ALA A 258 28.85 20.76 16.35
C ALA A 258 28.78 19.29 16.85
N ILE A 259 28.43 18.34 15.98
CA ILE A 259 28.48 16.89 16.30
C ILE A 259 29.94 16.51 16.63
N LEU A 260 30.90 16.88 15.76
CA LEU A 260 32.32 16.54 15.94
C LEU A 260 32.88 17.16 17.21
N ALA A 261 32.56 18.41 17.49
CA ALA A 261 32.98 19.09 18.71
C ALA A 261 32.45 18.42 19.98
N SER A 262 31.23 17.93 19.94
CA SER A 262 30.61 17.15 21.03
C SER A 262 31.33 15.81 21.27
N LEU A 263 31.74 15.14 20.19
CA LEU A 263 32.47 13.86 20.26
C LEU A 263 33.89 13.97 20.72
N ALA A 264 34.55 15.10 20.47
CA ALA A 264 35.96 15.34 20.83
C ALA A 264 36.25 15.48 22.35
N GLY A 265 35.27 15.34 23.20
CA GLY A 265 35.48 15.08 24.63
C GLY A 265 35.58 16.32 25.52
N GLY A 266 35.10 17.40 25.10
CA GLY A 266 34.73 18.41 26.07
C GLY A 266 33.23 18.30 26.33
N GLY A 267 32.75 17.79 27.44
CA GLY A 267 31.35 17.89 27.83
C GLY A 267 30.87 19.34 27.69
N SER A 268 30.69 19.76 26.47
CA SER A 268 30.37 21.14 26.12
C SER A 268 28.92 21.35 26.53
N PRO A 269 28.61 22.39 27.32
CA PRO A 269 27.21 22.71 27.58
C PRO A 269 26.50 22.84 26.23
N LEU A 270 25.30 22.28 26.15
CA LEU A 270 24.43 22.42 24.98
C LEU A 270 24.46 23.87 24.50
N LYS A 271 24.99 24.09 23.30
CA LYS A 271 25.16 25.45 22.76
C LYS A 271 24.03 25.77 21.79
N ASN A 272 23.54 27.00 21.89
CA ASN A 272 22.68 27.59 20.87
C ASN A 272 23.53 28.41 19.93
N TYR A 273 23.47 28.10 18.65
CA TYR A 273 24.06 28.87 17.59
C TYR A 273 22.98 29.63 16.85
N VAL A 274 23.25 30.89 16.51
CA VAL A 274 22.32 31.72 15.72
C VAL A 274 22.99 32.02 14.40
N VAL A 275 22.32 31.72 13.31
CA VAL A 275 22.78 32.00 11.94
C VAL A 275 22.06 33.27 11.47
N PRO A 276 22.80 34.34 11.06
CA PRO A 276 22.16 35.53 10.51
C PRO A 276 21.57 35.25 9.14
N PHE A 277 20.59 36.05 8.74
CA PHE A 277 20.10 36.13 7.38
C PHE A 277 21.03 36.97 6.48
N ASN A 278 20.94 36.73 5.18
CA ASN A 278 21.54 37.59 4.16
C ASN A 278 20.43 38.45 3.55
N THR A 279 20.38 39.74 3.94
CA THR A 279 19.36 40.65 3.40
C THR A 279 19.80 41.14 2.01
N ARG A 280 18.89 41.05 1.05
CA ARG A 280 19.09 41.49 -0.32
C ARG A 280 18.13 42.60 -0.70
N TYR A 281 18.66 43.79 -0.95
CA TYR A 281 17.89 44.93 -1.45
C TYR A 281 17.87 44.89 -2.98
N SER A 282 16.67 45.08 -3.56
CA SER A 282 16.47 44.84 -4.99
C SER A 282 15.44 45.78 -5.61
N GLN A 283 14.96 45.44 -6.81
CA GLN A 283 14.06 46.29 -7.62
C GLN A 283 12.80 46.73 -6.89
N SER A 284 12.18 45.82 -6.11
CA SER A 284 10.87 46.09 -5.49
C SER A 284 10.93 47.16 -4.37
N CYS A 285 12.10 47.52 -3.90
CA CYS A 285 12.26 48.69 -3.05
C CYS A 285 12.94 49.90 -3.77
N GLY A 286 13.33 49.72 -5.02
CA GLY A 286 14.00 50.74 -5.82
C GLY A 286 15.52 50.70 -5.75
N CYS A 287 16.13 49.76 -5.02
CA CYS A 287 17.58 49.57 -5.03
C CYS A 287 18.01 48.76 -6.26
N VAL A 288 19.13 49.16 -6.86
CA VAL A 288 19.67 48.49 -8.05
C VAL A 288 20.40 47.22 -7.64
N SER A 289 19.85 46.06 -7.96
CA SER A 289 20.53 44.78 -7.82
C SER A 289 21.50 44.54 -8.98
N LYS A 290 22.73 44.08 -8.68
CA LYS A 290 23.70 43.67 -9.72
C LYS A 290 23.30 42.39 -10.42
N ASP A 291 22.40 41.59 -9.82
CA ASP A 291 22.02 40.25 -10.24
C ASP A 291 20.60 40.20 -10.84
N CYS A 292 20.28 41.10 -11.76
CA CYS A 292 18.97 41.04 -12.43
C CYS A 292 19.02 40.06 -13.60
N PHE A 293 18.25 38.99 -13.53
CA PHE A 293 17.98 38.15 -14.70
C PHE A 293 17.06 38.94 -15.66
N GLY A 294 17.39 38.94 -16.97
CA GLY A 294 16.51 39.55 -17.96
C GLY A 294 15.17 38.85 -18.02
N ASN A 295 14.12 39.54 -18.48
CA ASN A 295 12.73 39.01 -18.58
C ASN A 295 12.65 37.64 -19.25
N ASN A 296 13.55 37.30 -20.18
CA ASN A 296 13.60 36.02 -20.86
C ASN A 296 14.00 34.85 -19.95
N ALA A 297 14.77 35.06 -18.88
CA ALA A 297 15.22 34.01 -18.00
C ALA A 297 14.07 33.45 -17.15
N GLY A 298 13.16 34.30 -16.70
CA GLY A 298 11.95 33.87 -15.98
C GLY A 298 11.01 33.03 -16.86
N VAL A 299 10.79 33.47 -18.10
CA VAL A 299 9.98 32.70 -19.07
C VAL A 299 10.64 31.35 -19.37
N GLN A 300 11.95 31.31 -19.58
CA GLN A 300 12.69 30.08 -19.81
C GLN A 300 12.58 29.12 -18.63
N TYR A 301 12.75 29.62 -17.41
CA TYR A 301 12.59 28.84 -16.17
C TYR A 301 11.19 28.23 -16.07
N LEU A 302 10.14 29.05 -16.26
CA LEU A 302 8.75 28.56 -16.22
C LEU A 302 8.47 27.52 -17.30
N CYS A 303 8.94 27.74 -18.53
CA CYS A 303 8.78 26.79 -19.63
C CYS A 303 9.47 25.45 -19.31
N ASN A 304 10.70 25.49 -18.77
CA ASN A 304 11.41 24.29 -18.37
C ASN A 304 10.70 23.54 -17.24
N THR A 305 10.25 24.29 -16.22
CA THR A 305 9.50 23.69 -15.08
C THR A 305 8.20 23.04 -15.54
N LEU A 306 7.44 23.71 -16.40
CA LEU A 306 6.20 23.14 -16.97
C LEU A 306 6.48 21.89 -17.81
N ALA A 307 7.54 21.89 -18.62
CA ALA A 307 7.94 20.75 -19.45
C ALA A 307 8.32 19.55 -18.57
N LEU A 308 9.13 19.77 -17.54
CA LEU A 308 9.53 18.75 -16.55
C LEU A 308 8.33 18.20 -15.80
N THR A 309 7.44 19.05 -15.29
CA THR A 309 6.22 18.64 -14.58
C THR A 309 5.34 17.77 -15.46
N ARG A 310 5.14 18.16 -16.72
CA ARG A 310 4.37 17.37 -17.70
C ARG A 310 5.03 16.01 -17.95
N GLN A 311 6.35 15.97 -18.09
CA GLN A 311 7.10 14.73 -18.27
C GLN A 311 6.93 13.80 -17.07
N LEU A 312 7.02 14.31 -15.85
CA LEU A 312 6.84 13.57 -14.61
C LEU A 312 5.44 12.98 -14.47
N ILE A 313 4.40 13.77 -14.77
CA ILE A 313 3.00 13.29 -14.76
C ILE A 313 2.80 12.13 -15.75
N ASN A 314 3.31 12.27 -16.97
CA ASN A 314 3.22 11.21 -17.98
C ASN A 314 4.00 9.95 -17.58
N MET A 315 5.16 10.12 -16.97
CA MET A 315 5.97 9.02 -16.42
C MET A 315 5.21 8.27 -15.33
N MET A 316 4.64 8.99 -14.36
CA MET A 316 3.84 8.41 -13.27
C MET A 316 2.67 7.59 -13.80
N ALA A 317 1.89 8.14 -14.72
CA ALA A 317 0.74 7.47 -15.32
C ALA A 317 1.16 6.18 -16.05
N SER A 318 2.23 6.25 -16.85
CA SER A 318 2.80 5.08 -17.55
C SER A 318 3.34 4.04 -16.59
N MET A 319 4.08 4.45 -15.58
CA MET A 319 4.65 3.60 -14.55
C MET A 319 3.55 2.85 -13.78
N LEU A 320 2.57 3.57 -13.25
CA LEU A 320 1.47 2.98 -12.51
C LEU A 320 0.69 1.97 -13.35
N THR A 321 0.34 2.33 -14.59
CA THR A 321 -0.40 1.45 -15.51
C THR A 321 0.35 0.15 -15.79
N ARG A 322 1.65 0.24 -16.11
CA ARG A 322 2.47 -0.93 -16.45
C ARG A 322 2.74 -1.83 -15.26
N MET A 323 3.06 -1.23 -14.12
CA MET A 323 3.38 -1.99 -12.91
C MET A 323 2.14 -2.65 -12.32
N SER A 324 0.99 -1.96 -12.27
CA SER A 324 -0.26 -2.51 -11.76
C SER A 324 -0.84 -3.64 -12.62
N SER A 325 -0.42 -3.76 -13.88
CA SER A 325 -0.83 -4.87 -14.76
C SER A 325 -0.11 -6.19 -14.48
N LYS A 326 0.88 -6.21 -13.59
CA LYS A 326 1.66 -7.42 -13.28
C LYS A 326 0.92 -8.33 -12.31
N LYS A 327 1.23 -9.64 -12.39
CA LYS A 327 0.55 -10.68 -11.61
C LYS A 327 1.20 -10.94 -10.25
N ASP A 328 2.45 -10.51 -10.06
CA ASP A 328 3.26 -10.73 -8.89
C ASP A 328 4.20 -9.54 -8.63
N LEU A 329 4.71 -9.45 -7.40
CA LEU A 329 5.59 -8.36 -6.98
C LEU A 329 6.94 -8.36 -7.70
N PHE A 330 7.50 -9.53 -7.99
CA PHE A 330 8.78 -9.64 -8.68
C PHE A 330 8.71 -9.06 -10.09
N SER A 331 7.70 -9.48 -10.88
CA SER A 331 7.45 -8.94 -12.22
C SER A 331 7.17 -7.44 -12.19
N MET A 332 6.51 -6.96 -11.15
CA MET A 332 6.22 -5.52 -10.96
C MET A 332 7.50 -4.73 -10.70
N VAL A 333 8.37 -5.18 -9.80
CA VAL A 333 9.67 -4.53 -9.51
C VAL A 333 10.57 -4.56 -10.74
N LYS A 334 10.58 -5.67 -11.49
CA LYS A 334 11.31 -5.75 -12.76
C LYS A 334 10.80 -4.77 -13.82
N GLU A 335 9.50 -4.49 -13.85
CA GLU A 335 8.95 -3.47 -14.74
C GLU A 335 9.36 -2.06 -14.29
N ALA A 336 9.52 -1.82 -12.98
CA ALA A 336 9.99 -0.54 -12.44
C ALA A 336 11.38 -0.15 -12.98
N ASP A 337 12.26 -1.12 -13.24
CA ASP A 337 13.59 -0.88 -13.80
C ASP A 337 13.57 -0.14 -15.14
N ARG A 338 12.52 -0.32 -15.95
CA ARG A 338 12.37 0.41 -17.23
C ARG A 338 12.28 1.92 -17.05
N PHE A 339 11.88 2.35 -15.87
CA PHE A 339 11.77 3.77 -15.52
C PHE A 339 13.06 4.34 -14.94
N ARG A 340 14.08 3.48 -14.68
CA ARG A 340 15.38 3.88 -14.18
C ARG A 340 16.05 4.97 -15.02
N GLN A 341 15.83 4.96 -16.34
CA GLN A 341 16.37 6.00 -17.22
C GLN A 341 15.96 7.43 -16.85
N TYR A 342 14.90 7.60 -16.07
CA TYR A 342 14.46 8.89 -15.55
C TYR A 342 15.18 9.25 -14.24
N PHE A 343 15.97 8.30 -13.68
CA PHE A 343 16.71 8.43 -12.41
C PHE A 343 18.22 8.27 -12.63
N TYR A 344 18.70 8.61 -13.81
CA TYR A 344 20.13 8.47 -14.17
C TYR A 344 21.08 9.29 -13.28
N GLU A 345 20.53 10.22 -12.49
CA GLU A 345 21.29 11.04 -11.55
C GLU A 345 21.70 10.26 -10.28
N TYR A 346 20.99 9.15 -9.97
CA TYR A 346 21.29 8.32 -8.80
C TYR A 346 22.21 7.17 -9.21
N ASP A 347 23.34 7.05 -8.52
CA ASP A 347 24.33 6.01 -8.83
C ASP A 347 23.86 4.63 -8.40
N ASP A 348 23.19 4.52 -7.23
CA ASP A 348 22.66 3.27 -6.70
C ASP A 348 21.20 3.44 -6.28
N LEU A 349 20.41 2.39 -6.54
CA LEU A 349 19.00 2.30 -6.15
C LEU A 349 18.70 0.89 -5.65
N TYR A 350 18.10 0.82 -4.46
CA TYR A 350 17.69 -0.41 -3.80
C TYR A 350 16.20 -0.36 -3.49
N VAL A 351 15.49 -1.48 -3.68
CA VAL A 351 14.10 -1.65 -3.28
C VAL A 351 14.01 -2.77 -2.26
N CYS A 352 13.66 -2.43 -1.04
CA CYS A 352 13.54 -3.35 0.07
C CYS A 352 12.08 -3.46 0.51
N LEU A 353 11.52 -4.67 0.48
CA LEU A 353 10.16 -4.93 0.92
C LEU A 353 10.15 -5.78 2.20
N ARG A 354 9.12 -5.62 3.00
CA ARG A 354 8.90 -6.47 4.18
C ARG A 354 8.65 -7.90 3.75
N LYS A 355 9.22 -8.87 4.46
CA LYS A 355 9.07 -10.29 4.14
C LYS A 355 7.61 -10.77 4.20
N ASP A 356 6.81 -10.24 5.13
CA ASP A 356 5.39 -10.56 5.24
C ASP A 356 4.51 -10.02 4.09
N VAL A 357 5.07 -9.12 3.28
CA VAL A 357 4.45 -8.59 2.06
C VAL A 357 4.84 -9.43 0.84
N VAL A 358 6.05 -9.98 0.82
CA VAL A 358 6.58 -10.82 -0.27
C VAL A 358 6.13 -12.25 -0.04
N MET A 359 5.36 -12.82 -0.97
CA MET A 359 4.83 -14.17 -0.83
C MET A 359 5.88 -15.24 -1.17
N GLU A 360 5.79 -16.40 -0.53
CA GLU A 360 6.66 -17.56 -0.86
C GLU A 360 6.54 -17.96 -2.33
N ASP A 361 5.34 -17.85 -2.92
CA ASP A 361 5.10 -18.10 -4.34
C ASP A 361 5.85 -17.12 -5.26
N ASP A 362 6.08 -15.87 -4.82
CA ASP A 362 6.88 -14.88 -5.57
C ASP A 362 8.36 -15.28 -5.58
N ILE A 363 8.84 -15.88 -4.48
CA ILE A 363 10.23 -16.34 -4.31
C ILE A 363 10.46 -17.63 -5.09
N THR A 364 9.54 -18.58 -5.03
CA THR A 364 9.63 -19.89 -5.72
C THR A 364 9.45 -19.80 -7.23
N SER A 365 8.55 -18.92 -7.71
CA SER A 365 8.35 -18.70 -9.15
C SER A 365 9.56 -18.08 -9.85
N ALA A 366 10.42 -17.37 -9.11
CA ALA A 366 11.66 -16.80 -9.61
C ALA A 366 12.83 -17.79 -9.63
N GLY A 367 12.65 -19.04 -9.14
CA GLY A 367 13.69 -20.08 -9.08
C GLY A 367 14.83 -19.77 -8.09
N LEU A 368 14.60 -18.89 -7.12
CA LEU A 368 15.60 -18.36 -6.21
C LEU A 368 15.42 -18.94 -4.81
N VAL A 369 16.49 -19.44 -4.26
CA VAL A 369 16.54 -20.01 -2.90
C VAL A 369 16.95 -18.89 -1.95
N CYS A 370 16.11 -18.58 -0.95
CA CYS A 370 16.53 -17.76 0.19
C CYS A 370 17.84 -18.32 0.77
N ARG A 371 18.88 -17.52 0.88
CA ARG A 371 20.10 -17.93 1.58
C ARG A 371 19.85 -17.84 3.09
N PRO A 372 19.76 -18.97 3.82
CA PRO A 372 19.41 -18.98 5.24
C PRO A 372 20.57 -18.62 6.18
N GLU A 373 21.77 -18.31 5.68
CA GLU A 373 23.02 -18.40 6.42
C GLU A 373 23.30 -17.26 7.44
N ARG A 374 22.39 -16.29 7.64
CA ARG A 374 22.59 -15.20 8.61
C ARG A 374 21.45 -15.01 9.62
N MET A 375 20.64 -16.02 9.85
CA MET A 375 19.55 -15.93 10.83
C MET A 375 20.01 -16.39 12.21
N ASP A 376 20.36 -15.46 13.08
CA ASP A 376 20.52 -15.73 14.51
C ASP A 376 19.13 -15.95 15.13
N SER A 377 18.94 -17.11 15.77
CA SER A 377 17.69 -17.45 16.48
C SER A 377 17.31 -16.50 17.64
N ALA A 378 18.25 -15.67 18.08
CA ALA A 378 18.01 -14.60 19.06
C ALA A 378 17.28 -13.38 18.49
N ALA A 379 17.28 -13.18 17.17
CA ALA A 379 16.68 -12.01 16.52
C ALA A 379 15.16 -12.11 16.35
N GLU A 380 14.60 -13.33 16.27
CA GLU A 380 13.15 -13.54 16.23
C GLU A 380 12.44 -13.10 17.53
N GLN A 381 13.16 -13.08 18.65
CA GLN A 381 12.63 -12.66 19.94
C GLN A 381 12.65 -11.13 20.15
N SER A 382 13.37 -10.37 19.32
CA SER A 382 13.55 -8.92 19.49
C SER A 382 12.51 -8.04 18.78
N GLY A 383 11.54 -8.62 18.06
CA GLY A 383 10.52 -7.87 17.32
C GLY A 383 11.06 -7.17 16.06
N ASP A 384 12.27 -7.46 15.62
CA ASP A 384 12.89 -6.88 14.43
C ASP A 384 12.25 -7.48 13.16
N ARG A 385 11.84 -6.61 12.23
CA ARG A 385 11.13 -7.00 11.01
C ARG A 385 12.09 -7.54 9.97
N GLN A 386 11.79 -8.70 9.40
CA GLN A 386 12.53 -9.24 8.27
C GLN A 386 12.18 -8.49 6.98
N MET A 387 13.21 -8.18 6.19
CA MET A 387 13.13 -7.48 4.92
C MET A 387 13.68 -8.36 3.80
N VAL A 388 13.29 -8.07 2.58
CA VAL A 388 13.77 -8.73 1.35
C VAL A 388 14.29 -7.66 0.41
N LEU A 389 15.56 -7.77 0.00
CA LEU A 389 16.12 -6.94 -1.07
C LEU A 389 15.58 -7.47 -2.41
N MET A 390 14.58 -6.77 -2.96
CA MET A 390 13.91 -7.16 -4.21
C MET A 390 14.66 -6.72 -5.45
N TYR A 391 15.41 -5.63 -5.35
CA TYR A 391 16.07 -4.99 -6.48
C TYR A 391 17.26 -4.19 -6.01
N GLU A 392 18.33 -4.30 -6.77
CA GLU A 392 19.49 -3.40 -6.67
C GLU A 392 19.99 -3.00 -8.05
N SER A 393 20.49 -1.80 -8.15
CA SER A 393 21.04 -1.23 -9.35
C SER A 393 22.21 -0.34 -8.99
N HIS A 394 23.33 -0.53 -9.68
CA HIS A 394 24.54 0.27 -9.55
C HIS A 394 24.84 0.99 -10.87
N ASN A 395 25.46 2.16 -10.79
CA ASN A 395 25.77 2.95 -11.98
C ASN A 395 26.61 2.12 -12.99
N GLY A 396 26.12 2.08 -14.24
CA GLY A 396 26.79 1.38 -15.34
C GLY A 396 26.71 -0.16 -15.30
N GLN A 397 26.07 -0.77 -14.30
CA GLN A 397 25.89 -2.20 -14.18
C GLN A 397 24.46 -2.64 -14.57
N LYS A 398 24.30 -3.90 -14.93
CA LYS A 398 22.96 -4.48 -15.09
C LYS A 398 22.30 -4.59 -13.71
N PRO A 399 21.01 -4.25 -13.60
CA PRO A 399 20.28 -4.42 -12.35
C PRO A 399 20.24 -5.89 -11.92
N SER A 400 20.27 -6.13 -10.64
CA SER A 400 20.11 -7.45 -10.06
C SER A 400 18.85 -7.55 -9.20
N TYR A 401 18.40 -8.76 -8.94
CA TYR A 401 17.20 -9.09 -8.18
C TYR A 401 17.56 -10.16 -7.14
N PRO A 402 18.28 -9.78 -6.06
CA PRO A 402 18.91 -10.73 -5.16
C PRO A 402 17.92 -11.61 -4.41
N LEU A 403 16.73 -11.10 -4.08
CA LEU A 403 15.74 -11.72 -3.18
C LEU A 403 16.36 -12.17 -1.85
N GLU A 404 17.35 -11.43 -1.38
CA GLU A 404 18.06 -11.69 -0.13
C GLU A 404 17.24 -11.23 1.07
N VAL A 405 17.04 -12.12 2.05
CA VAL A 405 16.37 -11.82 3.31
C VAL A 405 17.39 -11.30 4.31
N PHE A 406 17.08 -10.19 4.96
CA PHE A 406 17.93 -9.56 5.97
C PHE A 406 17.09 -8.97 7.11
N MET A 407 17.74 -8.56 8.20
CA MET A 407 17.05 -7.94 9.33
C MET A 407 16.87 -6.45 9.07
N GLY A 408 15.67 -5.91 9.36
CA GLY A 408 15.31 -4.52 9.06
C GLY A 408 16.27 -3.49 9.66
N ARG A 409 16.84 -3.78 10.82
CA ARG A 409 17.89 -2.96 11.46
C ARG A 409 19.18 -2.81 10.66
N GLU A 410 19.48 -3.74 9.74
CA GLU A 410 20.64 -3.64 8.85
C GLU A 410 20.43 -2.62 7.74
N MET A 411 19.19 -2.26 7.46
CA MET A 411 18.75 -1.37 6.38
C MET A 411 19.09 -1.85 4.96
N LEU A 412 20.24 -2.45 4.76
CA LEU A 412 20.68 -3.10 3.52
C LEU A 412 21.59 -4.27 3.86
N PRO A 413 21.54 -5.39 3.10
CA PRO A 413 22.52 -6.47 3.25
C PRO A 413 23.93 -5.94 3.00
N GLY A 414 24.86 -6.16 3.94
CA GLY A 414 26.22 -5.64 3.80
C GLY A 414 26.35 -4.10 3.91
N ARG A 415 25.38 -3.46 4.58
CA ARG A 415 25.31 -1.99 4.75
C ARG A 415 26.65 -1.31 5.06
N GLY A 416 27.46 -1.91 5.94
CA GLY A 416 28.77 -1.31 6.30
C GLY A 416 29.66 -1.10 5.10
N GLU A 417 29.73 -2.07 4.21
CA GLU A 417 30.52 -1.98 2.98
C GLU A 417 29.89 -1.00 1.98
N ILE A 418 28.56 -1.01 1.87
CA ILE A 418 27.83 -0.09 0.97
C ILE A 418 28.02 1.35 1.41
N ILE A 419 27.82 1.68 2.69
CA ILE A 419 27.92 3.06 3.17
C ILE A 419 29.36 3.58 3.07
N ASP A 420 30.37 2.75 3.29
CA ASP A 420 31.78 3.12 3.12
C ASP A 420 32.12 3.40 1.63
N MET A 421 31.42 2.75 0.70
CA MET A 421 31.60 2.93 -0.73
C MET A 421 30.85 4.16 -1.28
N VAL A 422 29.57 4.31 -0.94
CA VAL A 422 28.69 5.37 -1.49
C VAL A 422 28.61 6.62 -0.63
N ARG A 423 29.02 6.54 0.63
CA ARG A 423 29.07 7.60 1.66
C ARG A 423 27.74 8.22 2.08
N ASN A 424 26.82 8.46 1.15
CA ASN A 424 25.54 9.09 1.45
C ASN A 424 24.39 8.22 0.93
N LEU A 425 23.51 7.78 1.82
CA LEU A 425 22.30 7.01 1.50
C LEU A 425 21.06 7.78 1.95
N CYS A 426 20.05 7.84 1.09
CA CYS A 426 18.73 8.37 1.41
C CYS A 426 17.69 7.25 1.43
N PHE A 427 16.97 7.14 2.54
CA PHE A 427 15.91 6.16 2.76
C PHE A 427 14.55 6.83 2.70
N ILE A 428 13.61 6.22 1.96
CA ILE A 428 12.28 6.76 1.68
C ILE A 428 11.26 5.65 1.86
N PRO A 429 10.16 5.85 2.61
CA PRO A 429 9.19 4.80 2.88
C PRO A 429 8.37 4.43 1.65
N LEU A 430 7.99 3.16 1.56
CA LEU A 430 7.01 2.65 0.61
C LEU A 430 5.75 2.24 1.36
N HIS A 431 4.68 3.00 1.21
CA HIS A 431 3.45 2.78 1.94
C HIS A 431 2.20 3.30 1.20
N VAL A 432 1.03 2.84 1.60
CA VAL A 432 -0.26 3.45 1.25
C VAL A 432 -1.07 3.57 2.53
N LYS A 433 -1.39 4.79 2.93
CA LYS A 433 -1.93 5.11 4.26
C LYS A 433 -0.99 4.59 5.34
N ASP A 434 -1.50 3.89 6.35
CA ASP A 434 -0.72 3.27 7.44
C ASP A 434 -0.10 1.90 7.10
N LYS A 435 -0.38 1.38 5.90
CA LYS A 435 0.17 0.09 5.47
C LYS A 435 1.53 0.27 4.82
N VAL A 436 2.57 -0.03 5.58
CA VAL A 436 3.97 0.06 5.15
C VAL A 436 4.37 -1.23 4.45
N TYR A 437 4.92 -1.10 3.25
CA TYR A 437 5.41 -2.23 2.44
C TYR A 437 6.92 -2.42 2.53
N GLY A 438 7.66 -1.35 2.79
CA GLY A 438 9.11 -1.33 2.84
C GLY A 438 9.68 0.06 2.63
N TYR A 439 10.81 0.16 1.96
CA TYR A 439 11.46 1.42 1.62
C TYR A 439 12.30 1.27 0.35
N ILE A 440 12.65 2.40 -0.24
CA ILE A 440 13.74 2.51 -1.21
C ILE A 440 14.96 3.16 -0.53
N ALA A 441 16.14 2.76 -0.95
CA ALA A 441 17.38 3.45 -0.60
C ALA A 441 18.08 3.89 -1.89
N VAL A 442 18.59 5.11 -1.90
CA VAL A 442 19.33 5.69 -3.04
C VAL A 442 20.61 6.30 -2.57
N SER A 443 21.67 6.16 -3.37
CA SER A 443 22.90 6.94 -3.16
C SER A 443 22.71 8.37 -3.65
N VAL A 444 23.18 9.34 -2.87
CA VAL A 444 23.06 10.76 -3.20
C VAL A 444 24.40 11.45 -2.99
N MET A 445 24.80 12.31 -3.94
CA MET A 445 25.97 13.17 -3.85
C MET A 445 25.58 14.63 -4.10
N PRO A 446 24.77 15.24 -3.21
CA PRO A 446 24.09 16.52 -3.48
C PRO A 446 25.05 17.69 -3.71
N HIS A 447 26.25 17.65 -3.13
CA HIS A 447 27.28 18.69 -3.30
C HIS A 447 28.01 18.57 -4.65
N GLN A 448 27.93 17.42 -5.35
CA GLN A 448 28.54 17.18 -6.65
C GLN A 448 27.57 17.31 -7.81
N ARG A 449 26.27 17.06 -7.55
CA ARG A 449 25.21 17.06 -8.56
C ARG A 449 23.95 17.76 -8.03
N ASN A 450 23.22 18.40 -8.91
CA ASN A 450 21.89 18.92 -8.61
C ASN A 450 20.87 17.81 -8.86
N TYR A 451 20.31 17.26 -7.78
CA TYR A 451 19.25 16.25 -7.88
C TYR A 451 17.87 16.92 -7.93
N ASP A 452 17.01 16.40 -8.80
CA ASP A 452 15.58 16.67 -8.73
C ASP A 452 14.90 15.63 -7.83
N TYR A 453 14.85 15.90 -6.54
CA TYR A 453 14.22 15.02 -5.56
C TYR A 453 12.70 14.86 -5.78
N THR A 454 12.08 15.75 -6.55
CA THR A 454 10.67 15.65 -6.94
C THR A 454 10.42 14.36 -7.74
N GLN A 455 11.33 13.98 -8.63
CA GLN A 455 11.27 12.73 -9.37
C GLN A 455 11.26 11.53 -8.43
N LEU A 456 12.08 11.54 -7.40
CA LEU A 456 12.17 10.48 -6.41
C LEU A 456 10.90 10.34 -5.58
N SER A 457 10.29 11.47 -5.20
CA SER A 457 8.98 11.52 -4.56
C SER A 457 7.90 10.85 -5.40
N TYR A 458 7.82 11.19 -6.66
CA TYR A 458 6.86 10.61 -7.59
C TYR A 458 7.10 9.11 -7.83
N PHE A 459 8.35 8.70 -7.91
CA PHE A 459 8.72 7.29 -8.07
C PHE A 459 8.28 6.45 -6.87
N SER A 460 8.63 6.87 -5.65
CA SER A 460 8.29 6.15 -4.43
C SER A 460 6.77 6.02 -4.25
N ARG A 461 6.01 7.09 -4.52
CA ARG A 461 4.55 7.07 -4.48
C ARG A 461 3.94 6.14 -5.53
N SER A 462 4.43 6.20 -6.78
CA SER A 462 3.94 5.32 -7.85
C SER A 462 4.25 3.86 -7.56
N LEU A 463 5.44 3.56 -7.03
CA LEU A 463 5.85 2.22 -6.60
C LEU A 463 4.95 1.72 -5.46
N SER A 464 4.71 2.54 -4.44
CA SER A 464 3.83 2.23 -3.32
C SER A 464 2.40 1.88 -3.77
N GLN A 465 1.83 2.69 -4.67
CA GLN A 465 0.50 2.44 -5.24
C GLN A 465 0.46 1.15 -6.06
N ALA A 466 1.48 0.90 -6.89
CA ALA A 466 1.57 -0.31 -7.68
C ALA A 466 1.68 -1.56 -6.80
N ILE A 467 2.50 -1.54 -5.75
CA ILE A 467 2.61 -2.61 -4.74
C ILE A 467 1.22 -2.89 -4.13
N SER A 468 0.55 -1.84 -3.68
CA SER A 468 -0.80 -1.97 -3.09
C SER A 468 -1.77 -2.64 -4.03
N PHE A 469 -1.80 -2.23 -5.30
CA PHE A 469 -2.70 -2.75 -6.31
C PHE A 469 -2.41 -4.23 -6.65
N VAL A 470 -1.14 -4.60 -6.84
CA VAL A 470 -0.73 -5.97 -7.12
C VAL A 470 -1.09 -6.89 -5.96
N LEU A 471 -0.81 -6.49 -4.71
CA LEU A 471 -1.18 -7.25 -3.52
C LEU A 471 -2.69 -7.43 -3.38
N GLN A 472 -3.46 -6.39 -3.65
CA GLN A 472 -4.93 -6.47 -3.64
C GLN A 472 -5.44 -7.44 -4.71
N THR A 473 -4.86 -7.42 -5.90
CA THR A 473 -5.21 -8.34 -7.00
C THR A 473 -4.91 -9.78 -6.62
N ILE A 474 -3.74 -10.07 -6.05
CA ILE A 474 -3.37 -11.41 -5.57
C ILE A 474 -4.34 -11.90 -4.49
N ASN A 475 -4.65 -11.05 -3.50
CA ASN A 475 -5.58 -11.40 -2.43
C ASN A 475 -6.99 -11.67 -2.94
N ASN A 476 -7.49 -10.88 -3.89
CA ASN A 476 -8.78 -11.08 -4.53
C ASN A 476 -8.82 -12.40 -5.32
N GLN A 477 -7.75 -12.73 -6.05
CA GLN A 477 -7.66 -14.01 -6.77
C GLN A 477 -7.67 -15.20 -5.80
N LYS A 478 -6.93 -15.12 -4.67
CA LYS A 478 -6.95 -16.17 -3.62
C LYS A 478 -8.33 -16.32 -2.99
N ALA A 479 -9.00 -15.20 -2.69
CA ALA A 479 -10.36 -15.21 -2.16
C ALA A 479 -11.36 -15.85 -3.14
N ASN A 480 -11.29 -15.47 -4.42
CA ASN A 480 -12.18 -16.03 -5.46
C ASN A 480 -11.96 -17.54 -5.64
N ARG A 481 -10.73 -18.05 -5.62
CA ARG A 481 -10.43 -19.48 -5.66
C ARG A 481 -11.06 -20.23 -4.48
N LYS A 482 -10.96 -19.66 -3.26
CA LYS A 482 -11.58 -20.23 -2.06
C LYS A 482 -13.11 -20.26 -2.17
N ILE A 483 -13.72 -19.20 -2.66
CA ILE A 483 -15.17 -19.10 -2.89
C ILE A 483 -15.61 -20.15 -3.92
N GLN A 484 -14.88 -20.28 -5.03
CA GLN A 484 -15.17 -21.25 -6.05
C GLN A 484 -15.10 -22.69 -5.51
N ALA A 485 -14.04 -23.05 -4.80
CA ALA A 485 -13.91 -24.37 -4.18
C ALA A 485 -15.02 -24.65 -3.14
N ALA A 486 -15.41 -23.63 -2.36
CA ALA A 486 -16.52 -23.74 -1.43
C ALA A 486 -17.86 -23.94 -2.15
N ASN A 487 -18.09 -23.23 -3.26
CA ASN A 487 -19.30 -23.37 -4.07
C ASN A 487 -19.39 -24.77 -4.72
N GLU A 488 -18.29 -25.28 -5.27
CA GLU A 488 -18.21 -26.64 -5.84
C GLU A 488 -18.53 -27.69 -4.76
N LYS A 489 -18.01 -27.53 -3.55
CA LYS A 489 -18.31 -28.41 -2.43
C LYS A 489 -19.76 -28.31 -1.98
N LEU A 490 -20.34 -27.11 -1.92
CA LEU A 490 -21.74 -26.89 -1.61
C LEU A 490 -22.65 -27.51 -2.69
N GLU A 491 -22.33 -27.37 -3.96
CA GLU A 491 -23.08 -27.97 -5.07
C GLU A 491 -23.02 -29.49 -4.99
N SER A 492 -21.85 -30.07 -4.72
CA SER A 492 -21.70 -31.51 -4.51
C SER A 492 -22.61 -32.02 -3.38
N LEU A 493 -22.62 -31.36 -2.20
CA LEU A 493 -23.48 -31.71 -1.08
C LEU A 493 -24.96 -31.50 -1.38
N TYR A 494 -25.31 -30.61 -2.28
CA TYR A 494 -26.68 -30.31 -2.65
C TYR A 494 -27.31 -31.36 -3.59
N ILE A 495 -26.50 -32.04 -4.43
CA ILE A 495 -26.94 -32.96 -5.46
C ILE A 495 -26.57 -34.43 -5.22
N THR A 496 -25.68 -34.73 -4.25
CA THR A 496 -25.28 -36.11 -3.92
C THR A 496 -25.83 -36.56 -2.57
N ASP A 497 -26.02 -37.86 -2.42
CA ASP A 497 -26.31 -38.51 -1.14
C ASP A 497 -25.00 -38.78 -0.41
N TYR A 498 -24.90 -38.30 0.84
CA TYR A 498 -23.65 -38.30 1.62
C TYR A 498 -23.14 -39.70 1.96
N LEU A 499 -24.06 -40.70 2.08
CA LEU A 499 -23.74 -42.09 2.46
C LEU A 499 -23.24 -42.89 1.27
N THR A 500 -23.93 -42.78 0.13
CA THR A 500 -23.75 -43.65 -1.04
C THR A 500 -22.88 -43.00 -2.14
N GLY A 501 -22.76 -41.70 -2.13
CA GLY A 501 -22.01 -40.92 -3.14
C GLY A 501 -22.69 -40.90 -4.52
N ILE A 502 -23.91 -41.49 -4.69
CA ILE A 502 -24.74 -41.30 -5.90
C ILE A 502 -25.56 -40.02 -5.75
N ASN A 503 -26.36 -39.67 -6.78
CA ASN A 503 -27.20 -38.49 -6.66
C ASN A 503 -28.23 -38.66 -5.53
N ASN A 504 -28.58 -37.55 -4.88
CA ASN A 504 -29.82 -37.48 -4.10
C ASN A 504 -31.02 -37.19 -5.04
N ARG A 505 -32.22 -37.09 -4.51
CA ARG A 505 -33.42 -36.81 -5.31
C ARG A 505 -33.27 -35.55 -6.18
N ARG A 506 -32.66 -34.48 -5.67
CA ARG A 506 -32.46 -33.24 -6.44
C ARG A 506 -31.45 -33.43 -7.56
N GLY A 507 -30.36 -34.12 -7.27
CA GLY A 507 -29.32 -34.46 -8.26
C GLY A 507 -29.85 -35.31 -9.38
N PHE A 508 -30.80 -36.25 -9.07
CA PHE A 508 -31.45 -37.07 -10.05
C PHE A 508 -32.15 -36.25 -11.14
N PHE A 509 -33.05 -35.37 -10.76
CA PHE A 509 -33.78 -34.52 -11.71
C PHE A 509 -32.84 -33.57 -12.47
N LYS A 510 -31.88 -32.94 -11.76
CA LYS A 510 -30.91 -32.07 -12.40
C LYS A 510 -30.08 -32.78 -13.48
N ARG A 511 -29.61 -33.99 -13.17
CA ARG A 511 -28.81 -34.79 -14.09
C ARG A 511 -29.59 -35.29 -15.31
N ILE A 512 -30.83 -35.63 -15.13
CA ILE A 512 -31.73 -36.01 -16.25
C ILE A 512 -31.93 -34.82 -17.19
N GLU A 513 -32.17 -33.63 -16.68
CA GLU A 513 -32.31 -32.42 -17.48
C GLU A 513 -31.01 -32.07 -18.26
N GLU A 514 -29.86 -32.32 -17.66
CA GLU A 514 -28.56 -32.14 -18.33
C GLU A 514 -28.39 -33.13 -19.48
N LEU A 515 -28.66 -34.43 -19.25
CA LEU A 515 -28.55 -35.50 -20.24
C LEU A 515 -29.56 -35.37 -21.38
N LYS A 516 -30.79 -34.88 -21.09
CA LYS A 516 -31.83 -34.61 -22.10
C LYS A 516 -31.32 -33.71 -23.23
N ARG A 517 -30.36 -32.83 -22.95
CA ARG A 517 -29.80 -31.89 -23.93
C ARG A 517 -28.67 -32.49 -24.77
N CYS A 518 -28.19 -33.67 -24.42
CA CYS A 518 -26.99 -34.25 -25.01
C CYS A 518 -27.22 -35.24 -26.16
N GLY A 519 -28.49 -35.66 -26.43
CA GLY A 519 -28.78 -36.66 -27.45
C GLY A 519 -30.21 -36.67 -27.92
N ASP A 520 -30.46 -37.37 -29.04
CA ASP A 520 -31.78 -37.65 -29.59
C ASP A 520 -32.25 -39.04 -29.09
N TYR A 521 -33.19 -39.05 -28.16
CA TYR A 521 -33.70 -40.25 -27.55
C TYR A 521 -35.15 -40.48 -27.97
N SER A 522 -35.53 -41.75 -28.20
CA SER A 522 -36.91 -42.13 -28.56
C SER A 522 -37.74 -42.52 -27.34
N ALA A 523 -37.09 -43.01 -26.29
CA ALA A 523 -37.75 -43.47 -25.07
C ALA A 523 -36.85 -43.27 -23.86
N PHE A 524 -37.37 -43.49 -22.68
CA PHE A 524 -36.61 -43.60 -21.44
C PHE A 524 -37.18 -44.66 -20.52
N MET A 525 -36.34 -45.20 -19.67
CA MET A 525 -36.70 -46.14 -18.61
C MET A 525 -36.54 -45.47 -17.25
N VAL A 526 -37.49 -45.70 -16.35
CA VAL A 526 -37.38 -45.39 -14.94
C VAL A 526 -37.55 -46.68 -14.15
N ALA A 527 -36.68 -46.89 -13.19
CA ALA A 527 -36.85 -47.99 -12.24
C ALA A 527 -36.81 -47.46 -10.80
N SER A 528 -37.71 -47.94 -9.99
CA SER A 528 -37.75 -47.75 -8.55
C SER A 528 -37.26 -49.00 -7.87
N ILE A 529 -36.32 -48.86 -6.93
CA ILE A 529 -35.66 -49.95 -6.24
C ILE A 529 -35.76 -49.70 -4.73
N ASP A 530 -36.08 -50.75 -3.99
CA ASP A 530 -36.20 -50.71 -2.53
C ASP A 530 -35.42 -51.89 -1.90
N LEU A 531 -34.61 -51.57 -0.89
CA LEU A 531 -33.83 -52.56 -0.16
C LEU A 531 -34.70 -53.31 0.85
N ASN A 532 -34.90 -54.58 0.62
CA ASN A 532 -35.77 -55.38 1.44
C ASN A 532 -35.22 -55.65 2.84
N GLY A 533 -36.02 -55.34 3.85
CA GLY A 533 -35.72 -55.70 5.24
C GLY A 533 -34.63 -54.86 5.90
N LEU A 534 -34.32 -53.63 5.42
CA LEU A 534 -33.32 -52.73 6.02
C LEU A 534 -33.54 -52.55 7.53
N LYS A 535 -34.79 -52.40 7.98
CA LYS A 535 -35.09 -52.28 9.41
C LYS A 535 -34.64 -53.51 10.19
N LEU A 536 -34.87 -54.73 9.65
CA LEU A 536 -34.46 -55.95 10.28
C LEU A 536 -32.92 -56.08 10.35
N ILE A 537 -32.22 -55.62 9.29
CA ILE A 537 -30.75 -55.56 9.26
C ILE A 537 -30.28 -54.63 10.34
N ASN A 538 -30.83 -53.42 10.43
CA ASN A 538 -30.48 -52.45 11.45
C ASN A 538 -30.72 -52.98 12.89
N ASP A 539 -31.88 -53.57 13.13
CA ASP A 539 -32.27 -54.07 14.46
C ASP A 539 -31.42 -55.27 14.91
N LYS A 540 -31.02 -56.16 13.99
CA LYS A 540 -30.23 -57.37 14.33
C LYS A 540 -28.72 -57.19 14.24
N PHE A 541 -28.22 -56.37 13.31
CA PHE A 541 -26.78 -56.29 13.01
C PHE A 541 -26.20 -54.86 13.20
N GLY A 542 -27.06 -53.90 13.59
CA GLY A 542 -26.69 -52.53 13.82
C GLY A 542 -26.73 -51.63 12.57
N HIS A 543 -26.81 -50.32 12.79
CA HIS A 543 -26.90 -49.33 11.72
C HIS A 543 -25.72 -49.34 10.74
N HIS A 544 -24.52 -49.75 11.19
CA HIS A 544 -23.35 -49.87 10.31
C HIS A 544 -23.55 -50.90 9.18
N GLU A 545 -24.20 -52.06 9.50
CA GLU A 545 -24.50 -53.05 8.48
C GLU A 545 -25.68 -52.64 7.58
N GLY A 546 -26.60 -51.85 8.10
CA GLY A 546 -27.64 -51.23 7.26
C GLY A 546 -27.06 -50.21 6.28
N ASP A 547 -26.15 -49.35 6.75
CA ASP A 547 -25.44 -48.40 5.89
C ASP A 547 -24.60 -49.13 4.82
N ARG A 548 -23.96 -50.26 5.19
CA ARG A 548 -23.23 -51.11 4.25
C ARG A 548 -24.16 -51.69 3.18
N ALA A 549 -25.35 -52.17 3.56
CA ALA A 549 -26.35 -52.68 2.61
C ALA A 549 -26.86 -51.60 1.64
N ILE A 550 -27.07 -50.39 2.14
CA ILE A 550 -27.44 -49.22 1.34
C ILE A 550 -26.32 -48.87 0.34
N CYS A 551 -25.06 -48.85 0.78
CA CYS A 551 -23.92 -48.59 -0.11
C CYS A 551 -23.77 -49.68 -1.19
N MET A 552 -24.04 -50.94 -0.86
CA MET A 552 -23.99 -52.04 -1.83
C MET A 552 -25.03 -51.93 -2.96
N ILE A 553 -26.25 -51.48 -2.66
CA ILE A 553 -27.25 -51.18 -3.72
C ILE A 553 -26.75 -50.07 -4.61
N ALA A 554 -26.20 -48.99 -4.01
CA ALA A 554 -25.67 -47.90 -4.79
C ALA A 554 -24.51 -48.34 -5.71
N ASP A 555 -23.64 -49.21 -5.24
CA ASP A 555 -22.52 -49.75 -6.05
C ASP A 555 -23.02 -50.64 -7.16
N ILE A 556 -24.05 -51.50 -6.94
CA ILE A 556 -24.69 -52.28 -7.97
C ILE A 556 -25.33 -51.37 -9.02
N LEU A 557 -26.01 -50.29 -8.60
CA LEU A 557 -26.60 -49.35 -9.55
C LEU A 557 -25.53 -48.64 -10.38
N LYS A 558 -24.38 -48.31 -9.78
CA LYS A 558 -23.21 -47.76 -10.53
C LYS A 558 -22.65 -48.74 -11.57
N GLU A 559 -22.65 -50.08 -11.27
CA GLU A 559 -22.22 -51.11 -12.23
C GLU A 559 -23.18 -51.21 -13.43
N LEU A 560 -24.46 -50.85 -13.26
CA LEU A 560 -25.47 -50.85 -14.32
C LEU A 560 -25.52 -49.55 -15.13
N MET A 561 -24.77 -48.49 -14.74
CA MET A 561 -24.78 -47.20 -15.41
C MET A 561 -23.93 -47.20 -16.67
N ASP A 562 -24.43 -46.52 -17.68
CA ASP A 562 -23.66 -45.99 -18.82
C ASP A 562 -23.79 -44.45 -18.88
N GLU A 563 -23.28 -43.82 -19.94
CA GLU A 563 -23.29 -42.35 -20.10
C GLU A 563 -24.71 -41.74 -20.18
N ARG A 564 -25.74 -42.58 -20.43
CA ARG A 564 -27.16 -42.21 -20.59
C ARG A 564 -27.96 -42.46 -19.33
N CYS A 565 -27.34 -42.90 -18.25
CA CYS A 565 -28.00 -43.33 -17.03
C CYS A 565 -27.81 -42.32 -15.90
N VAL A 566 -28.80 -42.26 -15.01
CA VAL A 566 -28.75 -41.55 -13.73
C VAL A 566 -29.26 -42.45 -12.63
N CYS A 567 -28.51 -42.62 -11.54
CA CYS A 567 -29.04 -43.28 -10.34
C CYS A 567 -29.02 -42.32 -9.15
N ALA A 568 -29.98 -42.51 -8.25
CA ALA A 568 -30.11 -41.71 -7.06
C ALA A 568 -30.70 -42.48 -5.89
N ARG A 569 -30.41 -42.04 -4.68
CA ARG A 569 -31.10 -42.42 -3.45
C ARG A 569 -32.12 -41.36 -3.08
N PHE A 570 -33.37 -41.72 -3.01
CA PHE A 570 -34.46 -40.78 -2.70
C PHE A 570 -34.68 -40.62 -1.20
N GLY A 571 -34.35 -41.62 -0.41
CA GLY A 571 -34.38 -41.59 1.05
C GLY A 571 -34.38 -43.02 1.63
N GLY A 572 -33.88 -43.18 2.84
CA GLY A 572 -33.91 -44.49 3.53
C GLY A 572 -33.34 -45.63 2.69
N ASP A 573 -34.20 -46.56 2.29
CA ASP A 573 -33.97 -47.76 1.48
C ASP A 573 -34.39 -47.59 0.01
N GLU A 574 -34.92 -46.42 -0.40
CA GLU A 574 -35.45 -46.13 -1.72
C GLU A 574 -34.42 -45.55 -2.67
N PHE A 575 -34.30 -46.20 -3.84
CA PHE A 575 -33.41 -45.78 -4.93
C PHE A 575 -34.21 -45.62 -6.23
N SER A 576 -33.71 -44.71 -7.10
CA SER A 576 -34.29 -44.53 -8.44
C SER A 576 -33.16 -44.63 -9.47
N PHE A 577 -33.49 -45.28 -10.60
CA PHE A 577 -32.62 -45.41 -11.75
C PHE A 577 -33.33 -44.88 -12.99
N PHE A 578 -32.60 -44.11 -13.80
CA PHE A 578 -33.13 -43.57 -15.05
C PHE A 578 -32.14 -43.88 -16.17
N LYS A 579 -32.67 -44.20 -17.38
CA LYS A 579 -31.87 -44.43 -18.58
C LYS A 579 -32.55 -43.84 -19.80
N PHE A 580 -31.85 -43.03 -20.58
CA PHE A 580 -32.30 -42.66 -21.92
C PHE A 580 -32.07 -43.79 -22.92
N ILE A 581 -33.01 -44.00 -23.85
CA ILE A 581 -33.00 -45.10 -24.82
C ILE A 581 -33.17 -44.51 -26.23
N GLU A 582 -32.27 -44.86 -27.12
CA GLU A 582 -32.31 -44.46 -28.54
C GLU A 582 -33.31 -45.30 -29.33
N SER A 583 -33.30 -46.63 -29.13
CA SER A 583 -34.21 -47.56 -29.78
C SER A 583 -34.66 -48.63 -28.78
N PRO A 584 -35.89 -48.55 -28.25
CA PRO A 584 -36.33 -49.44 -27.19
C PRO A 584 -36.49 -50.89 -27.69
N GLY A 585 -35.90 -51.81 -26.92
CA GLY A 585 -36.12 -53.26 -27.08
C GLY A 585 -37.44 -53.71 -26.51
N PRO A 586 -37.91 -54.96 -26.79
CA PRO A 586 -39.20 -55.43 -26.38
C PRO A 586 -39.40 -55.73 -24.88
N CYS A 587 -38.29 -55.77 -24.06
CA CYS A 587 -38.33 -56.15 -22.63
C CYS A 587 -37.25 -55.48 -21.81
N GLU A 588 -36.88 -54.25 -22.10
CA GLU A 588 -35.76 -53.55 -21.41
C GLU A 588 -36.00 -53.34 -19.91
N ASP A 589 -37.24 -53.13 -19.50
CA ASP A 589 -37.63 -53.02 -18.10
C ASP A 589 -37.41 -54.31 -17.31
N GLU A 590 -37.78 -55.47 -17.92
CA GLU A 590 -37.58 -56.81 -17.32
C GLU A 590 -36.11 -57.18 -17.31
N GLU A 591 -35.37 -56.88 -18.38
CA GLU A 591 -33.92 -57.11 -18.48
C GLU A 591 -33.12 -56.33 -17.41
N PHE A 592 -33.48 -55.06 -17.15
CA PHE A 592 -32.89 -54.28 -16.09
C PHE A 592 -33.11 -54.89 -14.71
N CYS A 593 -34.39 -55.22 -14.39
CA CYS A 593 -34.72 -55.82 -13.10
C CYS A 593 -34.02 -57.18 -12.92
N ASN A 594 -33.90 -57.99 -13.98
CA ASN A 594 -33.21 -59.27 -13.94
C ASN A 594 -31.69 -59.10 -13.75
N SER A 595 -31.09 -58.10 -14.39
CA SER A 595 -29.69 -57.74 -14.22
C SER A 595 -29.39 -57.32 -12.79
N LEU A 596 -30.22 -56.46 -12.22
CA LEU A 596 -30.13 -56.03 -10.81
C LEU A 596 -30.20 -57.25 -9.87
N LYS A 597 -31.19 -58.14 -10.04
CA LYS A 597 -31.33 -59.37 -9.25
C LYS A 597 -30.12 -60.28 -9.39
N GLY A 598 -29.58 -60.41 -10.59
CA GLY A 598 -28.39 -61.19 -10.87
C GLY A 598 -27.17 -60.67 -10.10
N LEU A 599 -26.98 -59.36 -10.05
CA LEU A 599 -25.90 -58.73 -9.29
C LEU A 599 -26.08 -58.85 -7.77
N VAL A 600 -27.32 -58.67 -7.29
CA VAL A 600 -27.71 -58.94 -5.89
C VAL A 600 -27.42 -60.38 -5.52
N GLY A 601 -27.75 -61.34 -6.39
CA GLY A 601 -27.45 -62.76 -6.21
C GLY A 601 -25.95 -63.07 -6.14
N LYS A 602 -25.14 -62.44 -6.99
CA LYS A 602 -23.68 -62.57 -6.93
C LYS A 602 -23.13 -62.05 -5.61
N LYS A 603 -23.61 -60.91 -5.09
CA LYS A 603 -23.19 -60.38 -3.78
C LYS A 603 -23.55 -61.34 -2.62
N ASN A 604 -24.72 -62.00 -2.67
CA ASN A 604 -25.09 -63.05 -1.70
C ASN A 604 -24.19 -64.29 -1.78
N ALA A 605 -23.79 -64.68 -3.00
CA ALA A 605 -22.94 -65.85 -3.20
C ALA A 605 -21.49 -65.66 -2.67
N SER A 606 -21.00 -64.43 -2.50
CA SER A 606 -19.69 -64.15 -1.90
C SER A 606 -19.61 -64.53 -0.41
N GLY A 607 -20.72 -64.65 0.27
CA GLY A 607 -20.79 -65.06 1.68
C GLY A 607 -20.32 -64.02 2.69
N ASP A 608 -20.10 -62.80 2.26
CA ASP A 608 -19.52 -61.73 3.10
C ASP A 608 -20.51 -61.05 4.06
N MET A 609 -21.81 -61.51 4.01
CA MET A 609 -22.87 -60.88 4.80
C MET A 609 -23.58 -61.89 5.72
N PRO A 610 -23.88 -61.46 6.97
CA PRO A 610 -24.59 -62.32 7.93
C PRO A 610 -26.10 -62.37 7.70
N TYR A 611 -26.62 -61.69 6.65
CA TYR A 611 -28.04 -61.59 6.30
C TYR A 611 -28.25 -61.82 4.82
N LEU A 612 -29.51 -62.10 4.43
CA LEU A 612 -29.89 -62.17 3.02
C LEU A 612 -30.05 -60.77 2.46
N PHE A 613 -29.17 -60.41 1.55
CA PHE A 613 -29.21 -59.13 0.84
C PHE A 613 -30.21 -59.24 -0.32
N SER A 614 -31.22 -58.38 -0.36
CA SER A 614 -32.30 -58.47 -1.36
C SER A 614 -32.89 -57.07 -1.64
N ALA A 615 -33.23 -56.83 -2.88
CA ALA A 615 -33.91 -55.61 -3.29
C ALA A 615 -35.11 -55.96 -4.19
N SER A 616 -36.18 -55.19 -4.07
CA SER A 616 -37.33 -55.20 -4.97
C SER A 616 -37.17 -54.12 -6.03
N CYS A 617 -37.54 -54.43 -7.28
CA CYS A 617 -37.38 -53.54 -8.42
C CYS A 617 -38.60 -53.46 -9.28
N GLY A 618 -39.14 -52.32 -9.60
CA GLY A 618 -40.16 -52.09 -10.61
C GLY A 618 -39.63 -51.15 -11.69
N ALA A 619 -39.70 -51.52 -12.93
CA ALA A 619 -39.21 -50.67 -14.04
C ALA A 619 -40.30 -50.39 -15.07
N VAL A 620 -40.24 -49.28 -15.75
CA VAL A 620 -41.20 -48.88 -16.79
C VAL A 620 -40.46 -48.19 -17.91
N VAL A 621 -40.71 -48.59 -19.15
CA VAL A 621 -40.21 -47.93 -20.36
C VAL A 621 -41.35 -47.17 -21.02
N VAL A 622 -41.11 -45.88 -21.30
CA VAL A 622 -42.09 -44.99 -21.93
C VAL A 622 -41.48 -44.15 -23.03
N PRO A 623 -42.29 -43.72 -24.02
CA PRO A 623 -41.79 -42.82 -25.06
C PRO A 623 -41.26 -41.52 -24.50
N ILE A 624 -40.25 -40.89 -25.15
CA ILE A 624 -39.62 -39.64 -24.73
C ILE A 624 -40.65 -38.51 -24.59
N SER A 625 -41.74 -38.51 -25.32
CA SER A 625 -42.85 -37.55 -25.19
C SER A 625 -43.45 -37.49 -23.79
N SER A 626 -43.26 -38.52 -22.97
CA SER A 626 -43.74 -38.59 -21.59
C SER A 626 -42.77 -37.98 -20.57
N ILE A 627 -41.64 -37.42 -20.99
CA ILE A 627 -40.58 -36.93 -20.07
C ILE A 627 -41.06 -35.79 -19.16
N ASP A 628 -41.99 -34.95 -19.63
CA ASP A 628 -42.57 -33.87 -18.83
C ASP A 628 -43.54 -34.39 -17.73
N MET A 629 -43.88 -35.68 -17.75
CA MET A 629 -44.65 -36.37 -16.72
C MET A 629 -43.80 -37.36 -15.91
N LEU A 630 -42.49 -37.08 -15.78
CA LEU A 630 -41.52 -37.99 -15.14
C LEU A 630 -41.97 -38.43 -13.73
N ASP A 631 -42.57 -37.57 -12.92
CA ASP A 631 -43.08 -37.92 -11.59
C ASP A 631 -44.17 -39.00 -11.67
N LYS A 632 -45.05 -38.97 -12.70
CA LYS A 632 -46.04 -40.02 -12.90
C LYS A 632 -45.44 -41.36 -13.33
N VAL A 633 -44.39 -41.29 -14.15
CA VAL A 633 -43.66 -42.48 -14.59
C VAL A 633 -42.90 -43.11 -13.42
N ILE A 634 -42.31 -42.30 -12.54
CA ILE A 634 -41.73 -42.77 -11.28
C ILE A 634 -42.79 -43.50 -10.43
N SER A 635 -43.98 -42.90 -10.27
CA SER A 635 -45.06 -43.53 -9.52
C SER A 635 -45.48 -44.86 -10.11
N GLN A 636 -45.52 -45.06 -11.44
CA GLN A 636 -45.78 -46.33 -12.08
C GLN A 636 -44.68 -47.36 -11.81
N ALA A 637 -43.40 -46.93 -11.80
CA ALA A 637 -42.31 -47.81 -11.41
C ALA A 637 -42.39 -48.19 -9.93
N ASP A 638 -42.80 -47.29 -9.05
CA ASP A 638 -43.06 -47.56 -7.63
C ASP A 638 -44.16 -48.60 -7.45
N GLU A 639 -45.28 -48.48 -8.17
CA GLU A 639 -46.40 -49.49 -8.11
C GLU A 639 -45.90 -50.90 -8.44
N LYS A 640 -45.16 -51.07 -9.53
CA LYS A 640 -44.54 -52.35 -9.89
C LYS A 640 -43.55 -52.85 -8.83
N MET A 641 -42.75 -52.00 -8.26
CA MET A 641 -41.81 -52.34 -7.20
C MET A 641 -42.54 -52.79 -5.93
N TYR A 642 -43.63 -52.11 -5.57
CA TYR A 642 -44.46 -52.51 -4.43
C TYR A 642 -45.16 -53.90 -4.64
N GLU A 643 -45.59 -54.23 -5.85
CA GLU A 643 -46.14 -55.58 -6.18
C GLU A 643 -45.08 -56.66 -5.95
N GLU A 644 -43.85 -56.39 -6.40
CA GLU A 644 -42.70 -57.29 -6.20
C GLU A 644 -42.36 -57.44 -4.72
N LYS A 645 -42.32 -56.33 -3.99
CA LYS A 645 -42.05 -56.29 -2.55
C LYS A 645 -43.11 -57.08 -1.76
N ALA A 646 -44.38 -56.99 -2.14
CA ALA A 646 -45.45 -57.73 -1.54
C ALA A 646 -45.29 -59.25 -1.79
N LEU A 647 -44.84 -59.65 -2.99
CA LEU A 647 -44.58 -61.07 -3.31
C LEU A 647 -43.39 -61.58 -2.49
N PHE A 648 -42.33 -60.81 -2.38
CA PHE A 648 -41.14 -61.12 -1.55
C PHE A 648 -41.56 -61.38 -0.08
N HIS A 649 -42.35 -60.51 0.50
CA HIS A 649 -42.83 -60.67 1.87
C HIS A 649 -43.69 -61.90 2.09
N ARG A 650 -44.51 -62.27 1.12
CA ARG A 650 -45.35 -63.52 1.20
C ARG A 650 -44.46 -64.77 1.19
N THR A 651 -43.55 -64.85 0.27
CA THR A 651 -42.64 -66.01 0.12
C THR A 651 -41.65 -66.13 1.30
N HIS A 652 -41.25 -65.02 1.84
CA HIS A 652 -40.28 -65.01 2.98
C HIS A 652 -40.96 -65.41 4.30
N LYS A 653 -42.18 -64.98 4.53
CA LYS A 653 -43.02 -65.47 5.70
C LYS A 653 -43.22 -66.97 5.65
N GLU A 654 -43.46 -67.52 4.48
CA GLU A 654 -43.58 -68.99 4.31
C GLU A 654 -42.25 -69.71 4.54
N TYR A 655 -41.10 -69.08 4.14
CA TYR A 655 -39.80 -69.66 4.35
C TYR A 655 -39.40 -69.61 5.83
N GLU A 656 -39.71 -68.56 6.55
CA GLU A 656 -39.44 -68.43 7.99
C GLU A 656 -40.31 -69.43 8.77
N LYS A 657 -41.53 -69.60 8.38
CA LYS A 657 -42.47 -70.60 8.98
C LYS A 657 -41.95 -72.04 8.79
N ARG A 658 -41.53 -72.40 7.58
CA ARG A 658 -40.96 -73.73 7.28
C ARG A 658 -39.59 -73.94 7.97
N ARG A 659 -38.85 -72.92 8.25
CA ARG A 659 -37.54 -72.98 9.01
C ARG A 659 -37.80 -73.12 10.51
N ALA A 660 -38.76 -72.44 11.04
CA ALA A 660 -39.22 -72.63 12.43
C ALA A 660 -39.78 -74.03 12.69
N ASP A 661 -40.56 -74.56 11.76
CA ASP A 661 -41.12 -75.93 11.82
C ASP A 661 -39.98 -76.97 11.75
N ARG A 662 -38.96 -76.82 10.96
CA ARG A 662 -37.79 -77.71 10.88
C ARG A 662 -36.80 -77.63 12.09
N ASN A 663 -36.81 -76.54 12.86
CA ASN A 663 -36.02 -76.44 14.07
C ASN A 663 -36.78 -76.93 15.30
N ASN A 664 -38.02 -77.30 15.20
CA ASN A 664 -38.84 -77.89 16.24
C ASN A 664 -39.08 -79.41 16.03
N GLU A 665 -38.56 -80.02 14.96
CA GLU A 665 -38.33 -81.42 14.77
C GLU A 665 -36.87 -81.81 15.07
#